data_a9564f5686b77597566378d425795c9b
#
_entry.id   a9564f5686b77597566378d425795c9b
#
_cell.length_a   1.000
_cell.length_b   1.000
_cell.length_c   1.000
_cell.angle_alpha   90.00
_cell.angle_beta   90.00
_cell.angle_gamma   90.00
#
_symmetry.space_group_name_H-M   'P 1'
#
loop_
_entity.id
_entity.type
_entity.pdbx_description
1 polymer ?
#
loop_
_entity_poly.entity_id
_entity_poly.type
_entity_poly.pdbx_seq_one_letter_code
_entity_poly.pdbx_strand_id
1 'polypeptide(L)'
;MTHHPSAASLRLHGARLLFPPVATLLFLVLTEYIARGTLSGDTFVQYIFPHPEAYLLAWGLLFLVWMAVDWLTRFAPLATLLSALLGCLPATVDFYILQLRGEPFLPWDLMQVSEAAGVASAAGIHVQKSMVVSGVVVLALTVGSFFLYRGRQKLPWVQRLAGFAASTAATCALIFGVFLQPAVTQSLGILPDAWMQDRYYRYYGVITSFLTNLTNLEIDKPEDYSEEAINAILDDVEAGEKYTTSPVYPGSYAAQTPADERVKQPTILYVMDESYWDVSELEQYGFQFDTDVSANLHALQQTSAYGRVYSPSFGGGTCDVEFEALTGYSVSYLPSGSKPYQQHVTKPMFALPSYLKTEGYQTAAVHCFWARYWSRDTAYPNLGLDDFISLEKMHGVQKVRRHYWTTGLVTDDSMADQIIGQYETMKAQSDAPVFLHAVTMQNHTNYNKDNYPDDQRVKVTEAPAGLKASTVGALEDFATGIRDADAMLGRLTDYFSQVDEPVILVFWGDHYNPIDSNYDIYTRSGYASGSSADPRLHQTTLLMWSNYSDRAVDLGTIAAYDISPVMMELFGLRQPAYFQFLGRQLRAAYRANTRGTILEKDGTASNELTPLQQKWSDEHWLLQYDLMFGKGYALSRMGLESIAEGAD
;
A
#
# COMPACT_ATOMS: atom_id res chain seq x y z
N MET A 1 -58.20 -20.87 37.77
CA MET A 1 -58.53 -20.24 36.46
C MET A 1 -57.26 -20.11 35.63
N THR A 2 -57.09 -21.06 34.74
CA THR A 2 -55.93 -20.98 33.76
C THR A 2 -56.29 -19.95 32.70
N HIS A 3 -55.71 -18.75 32.80
CA HIS A 3 -55.83 -17.75 31.75
C HIS A 3 -55.16 -18.28 30.47
N HIS A 4 -55.91 -18.74 29.52
CA HIS A 4 -55.44 -18.97 28.17
C HIS A 4 -55.01 -17.62 27.59
N PRO A 5 -53.77 -17.49 27.09
CA PRO A 5 -53.32 -16.24 26.50
C PRO A 5 -54.18 -15.90 25.26
N SER A 6 -54.56 -14.62 25.11
CA SER A 6 -55.29 -14.17 23.93
C SER A 6 -54.51 -14.38 22.64
N ALA A 7 -55.17 -14.57 21.51
CA ALA A 7 -54.51 -14.71 20.20
C ALA A 7 -53.59 -13.52 19.88
N ALA A 8 -53.93 -12.30 20.34
CA ALA A 8 -53.09 -11.10 20.22
C ALA A 8 -51.81 -11.20 21.06
N SER A 9 -51.91 -11.76 22.28
CA SER A 9 -50.76 -12.00 23.17
C SER A 9 -49.78 -13.03 22.58
N LEU A 10 -50.32 -14.11 21.99
CA LEU A 10 -49.53 -15.15 21.31
C LEU A 10 -48.81 -14.59 20.07
N ARG A 11 -49.49 -13.77 19.25
CA ARG A 11 -48.90 -13.11 18.08
C ARG A 11 -47.78 -12.14 18.48
N LEU A 12 -47.98 -11.33 19.52
CA LEU A 12 -46.96 -10.43 20.02
C LEU A 12 -45.73 -11.18 20.58
N HIS A 13 -45.96 -12.29 21.28
CA HIS A 13 -44.88 -13.13 21.79
C HIS A 13 -44.09 -13.75 20.64
N GLY A 14 -44.75 -14.29 19.61
CA GLY A 14 -44.11 -14.81 18.40
C GLY A 14 -43.31 -13.75 17.66
N ALA A 15 -43.85 -12.53 17.49
CA ALA A 15 -43.12 -11.42 16.86
C ALA A 15 -41.84 -11.03 17.62
N ARG A 16 -41.89 -11.03 18.97
CA ARG A 16 -40.70 -10.77 19.82
C ARG A 16 -39.63 -11.84 19.70
N LEU A 17 -40.02 -13.11 19.52
CA LEU A 17 -39.05 -14.20 19.32
C LEU A 17 -38.42 -14.19 17.94
N LEU A 18 -39.16 -13.83 16.89
CA LEU A 18 -38.69 -13.81 15.52
C LEU A 18 -37.90 -12.54 15.17
N PHE A 19 -38.10 -11.45 15.91
CA PHE A 19 -37.45 -10.17 15.59
C PHE A 19 -35.95 -10.25 15.61
N PRO A 20 -35.26 -10.79 16.64
CA PRO A 20 -33.79 -10.78 16.67
C PRO A 20 -33.15 -11.53 15.49
N PRO A 21 -33.51 -12.80 15.19
CA PRO A 21 -32.91 -13.52 14.09
C PRO A 21 -33.21 -12.89 12.73
N VAL A 22 -34.40 -12.34 12.52
CA VAL A 22 -34.77 -11.68 11.25
C VAL A 22 -34.09 -10.34 11.11
N ALA A 23 -34.05 -9.53 12.17
CA ALA A 23 -33.38 -8.22 12.13
C ALA A 23 -31.86 -8.37 11.88
N THR A 24 -31.20 -9.30 12.56
CA THR A 24 -29.75 -9.54 12.40
C THR A 24 -29.41 -10.15 11.04
N LEU A 25 -30.29 -10.99 10.48
CA LEU A 25 -30.12 -11.45 9.09
C LEU A 25 -30.24 -10.28 8.10
N LEU A 26 -31.20 -9.38 8.33
CA LEU A 26 -31.31 -8.18 7.51
C LEU A 26 -30.08 -7.27 7.66
N PHE A 27 -29.50 -7.13 8.86
CA PHE A 27 -28.26 -6.38 9.07
C PHE A 27 -27.10 -6.99 8.28
N LEU A 28 -26.99 -8.31 8.21
CA LEU A 28 -25.99 -8.96 7.35
C LEU A 28 -26.19 -8.60 5.87
N VAL A 29 -27.44 -8.63 5.38
CA VAL A 29 -27.76 -8.23 3.99
C VAL A 29 -27.42 -6.75 3.76
N LEU A 30 -27.69 -5.87 4.72
CA LEU A 30 -27.33 -4.44 4.63
C LEU A 30 -25.82 -4.23 4.67
N THR A 31 -25.07 -5.01 5.45
CA THR A 31 -23.61 -5.03 5.47
C THR A 31 -23.06 -5.31 4.07
N GLU A 32 -23.51 -6.38 3.43
CA GLU A 32 -23.09 -6.73 2.06
C GLU A 32 -23.56 -5.69 1.02
N TYR A 33 -24.74 -5.10 1.21
CA TYR A 33 -25.23 -4.03 0.34
C TYR A 33 -24.38 -2.76 0.42
N ILE A 34 -23.91 -2.42 1.61
CA ILE A 34 -22.99 -1.28 1.79
C ILE A 34 -21.64 -1.59 1.16
N ALA A 35 -21.01 -2.71 1.54
CA ALA A 35 -19.67 -3.08 1.08
C ALA A 35 -19.56 -3.18 -0.45
N ARG A 36 -20.61 -3.69 -1.11
CA ARG A 36 -20.64 -3.86 -2.57
C ARG A 36 -21.23 -2.66 -3.32
N GLY A 37 -21.84 -1.70 -2.62
CA GLY A 37 -22.57 -0.58 -3.22
C GLY A 37 -23.90 -1.00 -3.88
N THR A 38 -24.00 -2.22 -4.39
CA THR A 38 -25.20 -2.82 -5.02
C THR A 38 -25.33 -4.29 -4.65
N LEU A 39 -26.56 -4.81 -4.66
CA LEU A 39 -26.84 -6.25 -4.60
C LEU A 39 -27.70 -6.63 -5.82
N SER A 40 -27.23 -7.57 -6.60
CA SER A 40 -27.92 -8.14 -7.75
C SER A 40 -28.20 -9.63 -7.53
N GLY A 41 -29.05 -10.23 -8.38
CA GLY A 41 -29.23 -11.69 -8.38
C GLY A 41 -27.90 -12.44 -8.58
N ASP A 42 -27.02 -11.89 -9.43
CA ASP A 42 -25.69 -12.47 -9.68
C ASP A 42 -24.80 -12.46 -8.43
N THR A 43 -24.91 -11.42 -7.60
CA THR A 43 -24.18 -11.37 -6.32
C THR A 43 -24.54 -12.56 -5.42
N PHE A 44 -25.82 -12.90 -5.33
CA PHE A 44 -26.24 -14.04 -4.54
C PHE A 44 -25.78 -15.37 -5.13
N VAL A 45 -25.89 -15.54 -6.44
CA VAL A 45 -25.57 -16.80 -7.13
C VAL A 45 -24.06 -17.05 -7.20
N GLN A 46 -23.25 -16.01 -7.44
CA GLN A 46 -21.81 -16.16 -7.65
C GLN A 46 -21.01 -16.14 -6.33
N TYR A 47 -21.49 -15.44 -5.29
CA TYR A 47 -20.69 -15.21 -4.09
C TYR A 47 -21.36 -15.72 -2.82
N ILE A 48 -22.64 -15.40 -2.56
CA ILE A 48 -23.28 -15.69 -1.27
C ILE A 48 -23.72 -17.15 -1.16
N PHE A 49 -24.43 -17.66 -2.16
CA PHE A 49 -24.96 -19.03 -2.12
C PHE A 49 -23.91 -20.13 -2.24
N PRO A 50 -22.76 -19.94 -2.91
CA PRO A 50 -21.68 -20.93 -2.89
C PRO A 50 -20.99 -21.08 -1.52
N HIS A 51 -21.07 -20.06 -0.66
CA HIS A 51 -20.37 -20.01 0.64
C HIS A 51 -21.30 -19.68 1.82
N PRO A 52 -22.43 -20.41 2.00
CA PRO A 52 -23.43 -20.09 3.01
C PRO A 52 -22.86 -20.19 4.44
N GLU A 53 -21.84 -21.03 4.67
CA GLU A 53 -21.17 -21.21 5.96
C GLU A 53 -20.58 -19.88 6.48
N ALA A 54 -19.92 -19.11 5.63
CA ALA A 54 -19.31 -17.83 6.00
C ALA A 54 -20.38 -16.81 6.45
N TYR A 55 -21.48 -16.74 5.70
CA TYR A 55 -22.57 -15.82 6.00
C TYR A 55 -23.40 -16.27 7.22
N LEU A 56 -23.53 -17.58 7.44
CA LEU A 56 -24.18 -18.12 8.64
C LEU A 56 -23.36 -17.82 9.91
N LEU A 57 -22.03 -17.91 9.86
CA LEU A 57 -21.16 -17.54 10.97
C LEU A 57 -21.27 -16.03 11.28
N ALA A 58 -21.20 -15.17 10.25
CA ALA A 58 -21.37 -13.73 10.39
C ALA A 58 -22.76 -13.37 10.97
N TRP A 59 -23.82 -14.00 10.47
CA TRP A 59 -25.17 -13.83 11.03
C TRP A 59 -25.23 -14.28 12.49
N GLY A 60 -24.65 -15.44 12.81
CA GLY A 60 -24.58 -15.96 14.18
C GLY A 60 -23.93 -14.98 15.14
N LEU A 61 -22.83 -14.33 14.70
CA LEU A 61 -22.15 -13.31 15.48
C LEU A 61 -23.05 -12.09 15.76
N LEU A 62 -23.69 -11.54 14.73
CA LEU A 62 -24.60 -10.40 14.87
C LEU A 62 -25.78 -10.73 15.80
N PHE A 63 -26.31 -11.96 15.68
CA PHE A 63 -27.40 -12.45 16.53
C PHE A 63 -26.98 -12.61 18.00
N LEU A 64 -25.83 -13.22 18.26
CA LEU A 64 -25.29 -13.41 19.61
C LEU A 64 -24.99 -12.08 20.30
N VAL A 65 -24.43 -11.11 19.57
CA VAL A 65 -24.21 -9.75 20.08
C VAL A 65 -25.54 -9.08 20.41
N TRP A 66 -26.53 -9.18 19.52
CA TRP A 66 -27.89 -8.68 19.82
C TRP A 66 -28.43 -9.28 21.12
N MET A 67 -28.32 -10.60 21.28
CA MET A 67 -28.78 -11.32 22.48
C MET A 67 -28.03 -10.87 23.73
N ALA A 68 -26.72 -10.75 23.68
CA ALA A 68 -25.91 -10.32 24.82
C ALA A 68 -26.32 -8.91 25.30
N VAL A 69 -26.44 -7.95 24.37
CA VAL A 69 -26.84 -6.58 24.70
C VAL A 69 -28.27 -6.53 25.26
N ASP A 70 -29.23 -7.33 24.67
CA ASP A 70 -30.60 -7.36 25.16
C ASP A 70 -30.72 -8.01 26.54
N TRP A 71 -30.00 -9.10 26.78
CA TRP A 71 -29.95 -9.71 28.10
C TRP A 71 -29.39 -8.75 29.16
N LEU A 72 -28.32 -8.04 28.85
CA LEU A 72 -27.69 -7.09 29.78
C LEU A 72 -28.56 -5.87 30.06
N THR A 73 -29.05 -5.22 29.01
CA THR A 73 -29.72 -3.91 29.12
C THR A 73 -31.23 -4.01 29.25
N ARG A 74 -31.84 -5.07 28.70
CA ARG A 74 -33.31 -5.21 28.48
C ARG A 74 -33.88 -4.08 27.63
N PHE A 75 -33.04 -3.46 26.80
CA PHE A 75 -33.40 -2.37 25.93
C PHE A 75 -33.11 -2.75 24.46
N ALA A 76 -34.10 -3.39 23.83
CA ALA A 76 -33.99 -3.91 22.47
C ALA A 76 -33.54 -2.88 21.42
N PRO A 77 -33.91 -1.60 21.49
CA PRO A 77 -33.35 -0.59 20.56
C PRO A 77 -31.85 -0.50 20.58
N LEU A 78 -31.21 -0.56 21.76
CA LEU A 78 -29.75 -0.54 21.87
C LEU A 78 -29.14 -1.81 21.28
N ALA A 79 -29.71 -2.97 21.56
CA ALA A 79 -29.27 -4.24 20.99
C ALA A 79 -29.35 -4.22 19.45
N THR A 80 -30.48 -3.70 18.92
CA THR A 80 -30.69 -3.55 17.47
C THR A 80 -29.68 -2.60 16.83
N LEU A 81 -29.45 -1.44 17.43
CA LEU A 81 -28.51 -0.45 16.92
C LEU A 81 -27.05 -0.95 16.96
N LEU A 82 -26.62 -1.50 18.11
CA LEU A 82 -25.23 -1.98 18.24
C LEU A 82 -24.93 -3.17 17.34
N SER A 83 -25.88 -4.11 17.19
CA SER A 83 -25.73 -5.24 16.27
C SER A 83 -25.67 -4.78 14.81
N ALA A 84 -26.48 -3.79 14.42
CA ALA A 84 -26.42 -3.21 13.07
C ALA A 84 -25.09 -2.47 12.81
N LEU A 85 -24.62 -1.69 13.78
CA LEU A 85 -23.35 -0.95 13.66
C LEU A 85 -22.16 -1.89 13.54
N LEU A 86 -22.17 -3.03 14.22
CA LEU A 86 -21.09 -4.03 14.13
C LEU A 86 -20.85 -4.54 12.70
N GLY A 87 -21.89 -4.63 11.87
CA GLY A 87 -21.76 -4.99 10.46
C GLY A 87 -21.62 -3.77 9.53
N CYS A 88 -22.55 -2.81 9.64
CA CYS A 88 -22.65 -1.71 8.69
C CYS A 88 -21.48 -0.71 8.76
N LEU A 89 -20.88 -0.49 9.94
CA LEU A 89 -19.76 0.43 10.08
C LEU A 89 -18.49 -0.09 9.42
N PRO A 90 -18.01 -1.32 9.71
CA PRO A 90 -16.88 -1.87 8.96
C PRO A 90 -17.12 -1.95 7.45
N ALA A 91 -18.33 -2.31 7.01
CA ALA A 91 -18.67 -2.34 5.59
C ALA A 91 -18.63 -0.96 4.92
N THR A 92 -18.96 0.10 5.67
CA THR A 92 -18.83 1.48 5.17
C THR A 92 -17.36 1.87 5.00
N VAL A 93 -16.52 1.51 5.96
CA VAL A 93 -15.07 1.73 5.89
C VAL A 93 -14.47 0.94 4.74
N ASP A 94 -14.82 -0.35 4.64
CA ASP A 94 -14.38 -1.26 3.57
C ASP A 94 -14.70 -0.70 2.17
N PHE A 95 -15.92 -0.24 1.97
CA PHE A 95 -16.36 0.34 0.70
C PHE A 95 -15.45 1.49 0.24
N TYR A 96 -15.13 2.43 1.14
CA TYR A 96 -14.29 3.58 0.77
C TYR A 96 -12.81 3.20 0.63
N ILE A 97 -12.30 2.34 1.51
CA ILE A 97 -10.91 1.87 1.42
C ILE A 97 -10.70 1.12 0.10
N LEU A 98 -11.62 0.22 -0.25
CA LEU A 98 -11.56 -0.52 -1.52
C LEU A 98 -11.58 0.40 -2.75
N GLN A 99 -12.36 1.50 -2.72
CA GLN A 99 -12.36 2.48 -3.80
C GLN A 99 -11.09 3.32 -3.89
N LEU A 100 -10.47 3.64 -2.75
CA LEU A 100 -9.31 4.51 -2.69
C LEU A 100 -8.00 3.79 -3.03
N ARG A 101 -7.84 2.55 -2.60
CA ARG A 101 -6.58 1.82 -2.76
C ARG A 101 -6.69 0.44 -3.40
N GLY A 102 -7.91 0.00 -3.78
CA GLY A 102 -8.11 -1.30 -4.43
C GLY A 102 -8.04 -2.52 -3.51
N GLU A 103 -7.83 -2.33 -2.22
CA GLU A 103 -7.79 -3.38 -1.19
C GLU A 103 -8.91 -3.20 -0.17
N PRO A 104 -9.47 -4.29 0.42
CA PRO A 104 -10.52 -4.20 1.42
C PRO A 104 -10.00 -3.66 2.76
N PHE A 105 -10.92 -3.40 3.68
CA PHE A 105 -10.62 -3.02 5.06
C PHE A 105 -10.07 -4.21 5.84
N LEU A 106 -8.80 -4.17 6.22
CA LEU A 106 -8.06 -5.26 6.87
C LEU A 106 -7.83 -4.98 8.36
N PRO A 107 -7.63 -6.00 9.21
CA PRO A 107 -7.44 -5.80 10.66
C PRO A 107 -6.30 -4.84 11.02
N TRP A 108 -5.22 -4.84 10.27
CA TRP A 108 -4.08 -3.94 10.50
C TRP A 108 -4.35 -2.49 10.12
N ASP A 109 -5.39 -2.20 9.33
CA ASP A 109 -5.83 -0.81 9.10
C ASP A 109 -6.33 -0.13 10.39
N LEU A 110 -6.69 -0.90 11.40
CA LEU A 110 -7.01 -0.37 12.72
C LEU A 110 -5.83 0.36 13.39
N MET A 111 -4.60 0.02 13.02
CA MET A 111 -3.39 0.72 13.49
C MET A 111 -3.27 2.11 12.86
N GLN A 112 -3.94 2.35 11.72
CA GLN A 112 -3.92 3.59 10.94
C GLN A 112 -5.18 4.45 11.10
N VAL A 113 -6.04 4.18 12.08
CA VAL A 113 -7.34 4.89 12.24
C VAL A 113 -7.16 6.41 12.39
N SER A 114 -6.09 6.87 13.03
CA SER A 114 -5.80 8.31 13.15
C SER A 114 -5.46 8.96 11.80
N GLU A 115 -4.88 8.22 10.89
CA GLU A 115 -4.50 8.63 9.55
C GLU A 115 -5.70 8.56 8.61
N ALA A 116 -6.44 7.47 8.68
CA ALA A 116 -7.65 7.24 7.88
C ALA A 116 -8.73 8.30 8.13
N ALA A 117 -8.87 8.82 9.36
CA ALA A 117 -9.81 9.90 9.68
C ALA A 117 -9.46 11.20 8.94
N GLY A 118 -8.18 11.47 8.72
CA GLY A 118 -7.70 12.59 7.89
C GLY A 118 -8.06 12.39 6.42
N VAL A 119 -7.79 11.21 5.86
CA VAL A 119 -8.09 10.85 4.45
C VAL A 119 -9.59 10.91 4.18
N ALA A 120 -10.42 10.41 5.10
CA ALA A 120 -11.87 10.38 4.93
C ALA A 120 -12.50 11.77 4.74
N SER A 121 -11.94 12.80 5.39
CA SER A 121 -12.47 14.17 5.26
C SER A 121 -12.21 14.83 3.90
N ALA A 122 -11.24 14.33 3.14
CA ALA A 122 -10.74 14.92 1.91
C ALA A 122 -11.08 14.15 0.65
N ALA A 123 -11.25 12.85 0.77
CA ALA A 123 -11.52 11.96 -0.36
C ALA A 123 -12.84 12.23 -1.10
N GLY A 124 -13.48 13.40 -0.87
CA GLY A 124 -14.75 13.74 -1.51
C GLY A 124 -15.82 12.67 -1.29
N ILE A 125 -15.90 12.15 -0.06
CA ILE A 125 -16.80 11.05 0.30
C ILE A 125 -18.24 11.41 -0.05
N HIS A 126 -18.72 10.85 -1.15
CA HIS A 126 -20.12 10.96 -1.53
C HIS A 126 -20.90 9.83 -0.87
N VAL A 127 -21.86 10.21 -0.01
CA VAL A 127 -22.72 9.22 0.65
C VAL A 127 -23.45 8.39 -0.39
N GLN A 128 -23.20 7.09 -0.40
CA GLN A 128 -23.77 6.16 -1.36
C GLN A 128 -25.24 5.84 -1.04
N LYS A 129 -26.01 5.54 -2.07
CA LYS A 129 -27.41 5.14 -1.93
C LYS A 129 -27.59 3.96 -0.98
N SER A 130 -26.68 2.97 -1.04
CA SER A 130 -26.67 1.80 -0.16
C SER A 130 -26.58 2.18 1.32
N MET A 131 -25.75 3.17 1.66
CA MET A 131 -25.58 3.65 3.04
C MET A 131 -26.83 4.38 3.55
N VAL A 132 -27.44 5.23 2.71
CA VAL A 132 -28.68 5.96 3.06
C VAL A 132 -29.81 4.97 3.30
N VAL A 133 -30.02 4.03 2.37
CA VAL A 133 -31.06 2.99 2.50
C VAL A 133 -30.84 2.17 3.75
N SER A 134 -29.62 1.70 3.99
CA SER A 134 -29.28 0.91 5.19
C SER A 134 -29.51 1.70 6.47
N GLY A 135 -29.12 2.97 6.52
CA GLY A 135 -29.36 3.84 7.67
C GLY A 135 -30.84 4.03 7.97
N VAL A 136 -31.68 4.22 6.94
CA VAL A 136 -33.14 4.32 7.10
C VAL A 136 -33.73 3.01 7.62
N VAL A 137 -33.31 1.86 7.09
CA VAL A 137 -33.81 0.54 7.54
C VAL A 137 -33.37 0.26 8.98
N VAL A 138 -32.10 0.51 9.33
CA VAL A 138 -31.60 0.36 10.71
C VAL A 138 -32.38 1.23 11.68
N LEU A 139 -32.64 2.50 11.32
CA LEU A 139 -33.44 3.40 12.14
C LEU A 139 -34.87 2.89 12.32
N ALA A 140 -35.52 2.45 11.23
CA ALA A 140 -36.87 1.91 11.28
C ALA A 140 -36.98 0.66 12.17
N LEU A 141 -35.99 -0.26 12.06
CA LEU A 141 -35.94 -1.46 12.93
C LEU A 141 -35.66 -1.09 14.39
N THR A 142 -34.78 -0.12 14.63
CA THR A 142 -34.49 0.36 15.99
C THR A 142 -35.73 0.97 16.65
N VAL A 143 -36.44 1.84 15.94
CA VAL A 143 -37.72 2.43 16.40
C VAL A 143 -38.77 1.36 16.52
N GLY A 144 -38.92 0.47 15.55
CA GLY A 144 -39.84 -0.65 15.58
C GLY A 144 -39.63 -1.58 16.78
N SER A 145 -38.37 -1.84 17.12
CA SER A 145 -38.00 -2.66 18.30
C SER A 145 -38.46 -1.99 19.61
N PHE A 146 -38.38 -0.66 19.70
CA PHE A 146 -38.88 0.07 20.87
C PHE A 146 -40.38 -0.20 21.09
N PHE A 147 -41.20 -0.10 20.05
CA PHE A 147 -42.64 -0.37 20.17
C PHE A 147 -42.94 -1.85 20.39
N LEU A 148 -42.23 -2.74 19.69
CA LEU A 148 -42.44 -4.20 19.81
C LEU A 148 -42.15 -4.70 21.23
N TYR A 149 -41.09 -4.22 21.86
CA TYR A 149 -40.65 -4.65 23.18
C TYR A 149 -41.19 -3.79 24.33
N ARG A 150 -41.96 -2.75 24.03
CA ARG A 150 -42.62 -1.92 25.05
C ARG A 150 -43.51 -2.76 25.93
N GLY A 151 -43.40 -2.58 27.26
CA GLY A 151 -44.22 -3.30 28.25
C GLY A 151 -43.86 -4.76 28.45
N ARG A 152 -42.73 -5.25 27.95
CA ARG A 152 -42.27 -6.61 28.29
C ARG A 152 -41.91 -6.71 29.78
N GLN A 153 -42.10 -7.90 30.34
CA GLN A 153 -41.84 -8.14 31.76
C GLN A 153 -40.38 -7.93 32.12
N LYS A 154 -40.15 -7.33 33.29
CA LYS A 154 -38.82 -7.23 33.88
C LYS A 154 -38.35 -8.60 34.32
N LEU A 155 -37.12 -8.96 33.99
CA LEU A 155 -36.49 -10.18 34.48
C LEU A 155 -35.62 -9.88 35.72
N PRO A 156 -35.49 -10.84 36.66
CA PRO A 156 -34.55 -10.76 37.74
C PRO A 156 -33.11 -10.54 37.21
N TRP A 157 -32.31 -9.77 37.94
CA TRP A 157 -30.97 -9.44 37.52
C TRP A 157 -30.06 -10.68 37.32
N VAL A 158 -30.26 -11.74 38.12
CA VAL A 158 -29.54 -13.02 37.99
C VAL A 158 -29.81 -13.68 36.64
N GLN A 159 -31.07 -13.70 36.17
CA GLN A 159 -31.41 -14.26 34.86
C GLN A 159 -30.85 -13.42 33.72
N ARG A 160 -30.82 -12.10 33.89
CA ARG A 160 -30.20 -11.18 32.92
C ARG A 160 -28.72 -11.42 32.81
N LEU A 161 -28.03 -11.53 33.95
CA LEU A 161 -26.59 -11.79 34.01
C LEU A 161 -26.24 -13.17 33.43
N ALA A 162 -27.05 -14.20 33.77
CA ALA A 162 -26.88 -15.55 33.20
C ALA A 162 -27.07 -15.56 31.68
N GLY A 163 -28.10 -14.90 31.15
CA GLY A 163 -28.32 -14.79 29.71
C GLY A 163 -27.22 -14.00 29.01
N PHE A 164 -26.77 -12.90 29.62
CA PHE A 164 -25.62 -12.13 29.11
C PHE A 164 -24.33 -12.98 29.10
N ALA A 165 -24.03 -13.65 30.21
CA ALA A 165 -22.82 -14.50 30.29
C ALA A 165 -22.87 -15.65 29.28
N ALA A 166 -24.02 -16.30 29.11
CA ALA A 166 -24.18 -17.37 28.11
C ALA A 166 -24.01 -16.85 26.66
N SER A 167 -24.64 -15.72 26.35
CA SER A 167 -24.51 -15.11 25.00
C SER A 167 -23.07 -14.63 24.72
N THR A 168 -22.42 -14.03 25.71
CA THR A 168 -21.02 -13.60 25.62
C THR A 168 -20.08 -14.80 25.48
N ALA A 169 -20.27 -15.86 26.26
CA ALA A 169 -19.50 -17.09 26.14
C ALA A 169 -19.67 -17.74 24.76
N ALA A 170 -20.89 -17.76 24.21
CA ALA A 170 -21.14 -18.24 22.86
C ALA A 170 -20.48 -17.34 21.80
N THR A 171 -20.50 -16.01 21.98
CA THR A 171 -19.80 -15.06 21.11
C THR A 171 -18.28 -15.31 21.14
N CYS A 172 -17.70 -15.45 22.34
CA CYS A 172 -16.28 -15.76 22.51
C CYS A 172 -15.94 -17.13 21.89
N ALA A 173 -16.77 -18.15 22.10
CA ALA A 173 -16.56 -19.47 21.48
C ALA A 173 -16.63 -19.41 19.95
N LEU A 174 -17.50 -18.60 19.39
CA LEU A 174 -17.58 -18.38 17.94
C LEU A 174 -16.32 -17.65 17.42
N ILE A 175 -15.88 -16.59 18.10
CA ILE A 175 -14.70 -15.83 17.67
C ILE A 175 -13.43 -16.68 17.85
N PHE A 176 -13.13 -17.11 19.07
CA PHE A 176 -11.86 -17.78 19.39
C PHE A 176 -11.84 -19.26 19.00
N GLY A 177 -12.99 -19.93 18.94
CA GLY A 177 -13.09 -21.35 18.62
C GLY A 177 -13.40 -21.64 17.14
N VAL A 178 -13.84 -20.63 16.36
CA VAL A 178 -14.13 -20.79 14.93
C VAL A 178 -13.37 -19.79 14.09
N PHE A 179 -13.67 -18.48 14.18
CA PHE A 179 -13.06 -17.48 13.29
C PHE A 179 -11.54 -17.42 13.41
N LEU A 180 -11.00 -17.51 14.63
CA LEU A 180 -9.56 -17.46 14.89
C LEU A 180 -8.89 -18.85 14.90
N GLN A 181 -9.54 -19.85 14.29
CA GLN A 181 -8.98 -21.19 14.14
C GLN A 181 -8.91 -21.57 12.66
N PRO A 182 -7.76 -21.35 11.98
CA PRO A 182 -7.61 -21.63 10.56
C PRO A 182 -8.04 -23.06 10.16
N ALA A 183 -7.68 -24.08 10.96
CA ALA A 183 -8.08 -25.45 10.70
C ALA A 183 -9.59 -25.65 10.72
N VAL A 184 -10.33 -24.91 11.57
CA VAL A 184 -11.79 -24.97 11.64
C VAL A 184 -12.42 -24.25 10.45
N THR A 185 -11.98 -23.03 10.14
CA THR A 185 -12.51 -22.25 9.00
C THR A 185 -12.25 -22.96 7.68
N GLN A 186 -11.06 -23.52 7.49
CA GLN A 186 -10.74 -24.33 6.30
C GLN A 186 -11.61 -25.58 6.19
N SER A 187 -11.86 -26.28 7.30
CA SER A 187 -12.76 -27.45 7.30
C SER A 187 -14.22 -27.09 6.94
N LEU A 188 -14.60 -25.84 7.14
CA LEU A 188 -15.90 -25.28 6.74
C LEU A 188 -15.90 -24.74 5.29
N GLY A 189 -14.78 -24.86 4.55
CA GLY A 189 -14.68 -24.35 3.18
C GLY A 189 -14.31 -22.86 3.06
N ILE A 190 -13.99 -22.19 4.17
CA ILE A 190 -13.50 -20.82 4.18
C ILE A 190 -11.99 -20.88 4.02
N LEU A 191 -11.54 -20.75 2.78
CA LEU A 191 -10.12 -20.89 2.41
C LEU A 191 -9.46 -19.50 2.43
N PRO A 192 -8.48 -19.25 3.31
CA PRO A 192 -7.76 -17.98 3.33
C PRO A 192 -7.10 -17.70 1.97
N ASP A 193 -7.21 -16.47 1.52
CA ASP A 193 -6.50 -15.98 0.36
C ASP A 193 -5.71 -14.73 0.79
N ALA A 194 -4.52 -14.96 1.33
CA ALA A 194 -3.67 -13.89 1.82
C ALA A 194 -3.24 -12.92 0.70
N TRP A 195 -3.24 -13.40 -0.56
CA TRP A 195 -2.73 -12.68 -1.71
C TRP A 195 -3.78 -11.93 -2.51
N MET A 196 -5.06 -12.35 -2.43
CA MET A 196 -6.18 -11.76 -3.18
C MET A 196 -7.34 -11.42 -2.24
N GLN A 197 -7.11 -10.45 -1.37
CA GLN A 197 -8.05 -10.08 -0.32
C GLN A 197 -9.38 -9.52 -0.85
N ASP A 198 -9.38 -8.81 -1.97
CA ASP A 198 -10.61 -8.33 -2.62
C ASP A 198 -11.51 -9.51 -3.03
N ARG A 199 -10.92 -10.58 -3.58
CA ARG A 199 -11.62 -11.82 -3.89
C ARG A 199 -12.11 -12.53 -2.63
N TYR A 200 -11.28 -12.60 -1.60
CA TYR A 200 -11.63 -13.22 -0.33
C TYR A 200 -12.86 -12.57 0.31
N TYR A 201 -12.89 -11.22 0.34
CA TYR A 201 -14.02 -10.45 0.85
C TYR A 201 -15.29 -10.60 -0.01
N ARG A 202 -15.13 -10.73 -1.33
CA ARG A 202 -16.27 -11.00 -2.21
C ARG A 202 -16.90 -12.36 -1.98
N TYR A 203 -16.12 -13.39 -1.66
CA TYR A 203 -16.65 -14.74 -1.42
C TYR A 203 -17.22 -14.91 -0.01
N TYR A 204 -16.55 -14.43 1.00
CA TYR A 204 -16.88 -14.74 2.40
C TYR A 204 -17.50 -13.57 3.18
N GLY A 205 -17.64 -12.40 2.56
CA GLY A 205 -18.24 -11.20 3.16
C GLY A 205 -17.33 -10.50 4.17
N VAL A 206 -17.61 -9.21 4.43
CA VAL A 206 -16.75 -8.34 5.24
C VAL A 206 -16.48 -8.87 6.64
N ILE A 207 -17.55 -9.32 7.37
CA ILE A 207 -17.40 -9.71 8.78
C ILE A 207 -16.52 -10.96 8.91
N THR A 208 -16.80 -12.00 8.12
CA THR A 208 -16.05 -13.25 8.16
C THR A 208 -14.61 -13.03 7.74
N SER A 209 -14.39 -12.35 6.61
CA SER A 209 -13.04 -12.10 6.10
C SER A 209 -12.21 -11.24 7.04
N PHE A 210 -12.79 -10.20 7.64
CA PHE A 210 -12.07 -9.37 8.61
C PHE A 210 -11.63 -10.17 9.84
N LEU A 211 -12.51 -10.99 10.40
CA LEU A 211 -12.19 -11.76 11.62
C LEU A 211 -11.19 -12.89 11.36
N THR A 212 -11.30 -13.57 10.24
CA THR A 212 -10.35 -14.64 9.87
C THR A 212 -8.97 -14.08 9.54
N ASN A 213 -8.88 -12.87 8.98
CA ASN A 213 -7.60 -12.19 8.73
C ASN A 213 -6.84 -11.79 10.01
N LEU A 214 -7.49 -11.80 11.18
CA LEU A 214 -6.76 -11.60 12.45
C LEU A 214 -5.72 -12.69 12.72
N THR A 215 -5.83 -13.86 12.08
CA THR A 215 -4.86 -14.95 12.19
C THR A 215 -3.76 -14.90 11.14
N ASN A 216 -3.92 -14.10 10.08
CA ASN A 216 -2.96 -13.96 8.98
C ASN A 216 -1.85 -12.94 9.27
N LEU A 217 -1.63 -12.59 10.54
CA LEU A 217 -0.56 -11.69 10.97
C LEU A 217 0.80 -12.40 11.11
N GLU A 218 0.79 -13.74 11.20
CA GLU A 218 2.00 -14.53 11.28
C GLU A 218 2.53 -14.84 9.87
N ILE A 219 3.85 -14.74 9.73
CA ILE A 219 4.56 -15.09 8.51
C ILE A 219 4.97 -16.56 8.61
N ASP A 220 4.43 -17.38 7.74
CA ASP A 220 4.78 -18.81 7.71
C ASP A 220 6.24 -19.01 7.27
N LYS A 221 6.95 -19.83 8.04
CA LYS A 221 8.29 -20.25 7.69
C LYS A 221 8.23 -21.12 6.41
N PRO A 222 8.99 -20.78 5.35
CA PRO A 222 9.09 -21.64 4.17
C PRO A 222 9.55 -23.08 4.54
N GLU A 223 8.93 -24.08 3.92
CA GLU A 223 9.22 -25.50 4.24
C GLU A 223 10.70 -25.86 4.01
N ASP A 224 11.30 -25.33 2.94
CA ASP A 224 12.68 -25.58 2.55
C ASP A 224 13.71 -24.66 3.23
N TYR A 225 13.29 -23.80 4.19
CA TYR A 225 14.20 -22.87 4.82
C TYR A 225 15.22 -23.56 5.71
N SER A 226 16.48 -23.52 5.30
CA SER A 226 17.65 -24.02 6.03
C SER A 226 18.90 -23.21 5.69
N GLU A 227 19.96 -23.36 6.48
CA GLU A 227 21.27 -22.74 6.20
C GLU A 227 21.85 -23.24 4.88
N GLU A 228 21.70 -24.54 4.61
CA GLU A 228 22.18 -25.15 3.38
C GLU A 228 21.47 -24.60 2.14
N ALA A 229 20.14 -24.35 2.22
CA ALA A 229 19.37 -23.78 1.11
C ALA A 229 19.81 -22.34 0.83
N ILE A 230 19.96 -21.51 1.87
CA ILE A 230 20.43 -20.12 1.73
C ILE A 230 21.85 -20.09 1.14
N ASN A 231 22.77 -20.90 1.68
CA ASN A 231 24.14 -20.97 1.16
C ASN A 231 24.18 -21.43 -0.29
N ALA A 232 23.38 -22.43 -0.68
CA ALA A 232 23.32 -22.92 -2.06
C ALA A 232 22.87 -21.82 -3.05
N ILE A 233 21.90 -21.00 -2.68
CA ILE A 233 21.48 -19.86 -3.51
C ILE A 233 22.63 -18.85 -3.67
N LEU A 234 23.32 -18.51 -2.58
CA LEU A 234 24.41 -17.54 -2.61
C LEU A 234 25.67 -18.10 -3.28
N ASP A 235 25.96 -19.41 -3.16
CA ASP A 235 27.04 -20.08 -3.88
C ASP A 235 26.79 -20.02 -5.41
N ASP A 236 25.55 -20.26 -5.85
CA ASP A 236 25.16 -20.09 -7.26
C ASP A 236 25.36 -18.64 -7.74
N VAL A 237 25.14 -17.66 -6.87
CA VAL A 237 25.39 -16.24 -7.15
C VAL A 237 26.90 -15.96 -7.29
N GLU A 238 27.73 -16.44 -6.38
CA GLU A 238 29.18 -16.22 -6.40
C GLU A 238 29.88 -16.96 -7.54
N ALA A 239 29.47 -18.19 -7.84
CA ALA A 239 30.04 -19.01 -8.91
C ALA A 239 29.84 -18.43 -10.32
N GLY A 240 28.88 -17.55 -10.49
CA GLY A 240 28.64 -16.92 -11.80
C GLY A 240 28.15 -17.84 -12.92
N GLU A 241 27.96 -19.12 -12.63
CA GLU A 241 27.91 -20.18 -13.64
C GLU A 241 26.62 -20.24 -14.49
N LYS A 242 25.51 -19.70 -14.03
CA LYS A 242 24.21 -19.93 -14.71
C LYS A 242 23.70 -18.78 -15.57
N TYR A 243 24.22 -17.59 -15.41
CA TYR A 243 23.66 -16.40 -16.05
C TYR A 243 24.78 -15.50 -16.56
N THR A 244 24.70 -15.13 -17.82
CA THR A 244 25.72 -14.38 -18.57
C THR A 244 26.37 -13.27 -17.76
N THR A 245 27.71 -13.25 -17.79
CA THR A 245 28.56 -12.20 -17.22
C THR A 245 28.44 -10.85 -17.96
N SER A 246 27.65 -10.79 -19.03
CA SER A 246 27.43 -9.56 -19.79
C SER A 246 26.60 -8.57 -18.97
N PRO A 247 26.99 -7.31 -18.89
CA PRO A 247 26.19 -6.27 -18.24
C PRO A 247 24.78 -6.24 -18.86
N VAL A 248 23.74 -6.12 -18.01
CA VAL A 248 22.35 -5.98 -18.48
C VAL A 248 22.21 -4.78 -19.40
N TYR A 249 23.01 -3.75 -19.12
CA TYR A 249 22.97 -2.46 -19.77
C TYR A 249 24.34 -2.15 -20.42
N PRO A 250 24.58 -2.64 -21.66
CA PRO A 250 25.89 -2.46 -22.33
C PRO A 250 26.31 -1.02 -22.52
N GLY A 251 25.34 -0.08 -22.55
CA GLY A 251 25.61 1.37 -22.65
C GLY A 251 25.94 2.06 -21.33
N SER A 252 25.83 1.35 -20.20
CA SER A 252 26.01 1.95 -18.86
C SER A 252 27.42 2.45 -18.59
N TYR A 253 27.57 3.34 -17.61
CA TYR A 253 28.86 3.83 -17.12
C TYR A 253 29.78 2.66 -16.76
N ALA A 254 29.31 1.71 -15.98
CA ALA A 254 30.10 0.56 -15.55
C ALA A 254 30.56 -0.34 -16.71
N ALA A 255 29.73 -0.49 -17.75
CA ALA A 255 30.07 -1.30 -18.92
C ALA A 255 31.13 -0.64 -19.83
N GLN A 256 31.25 0.68 -19.81
CA GLN A 256 32.11 1.47 -20.65
C GLN A 256 33.39 1.98 -19.94
N THR A 257 33.45 1.82 -18.61
CA THR A 257 34.56 2.31 -17.77
C THR A 257 35.35 1.14 -17.19
N PRO A 258 36.68 1.06 -17.35
CA PRO A 258 37.49 0.04 -16.70
C PRO A 258 37.26 0.01 -15.18
N ALA A 259 37.31 -1.18 -14.59
CA ALA A 259 36.91 -1.38 -13.19
C ALA A 259 37.81 -0.60 -12.18
N ASP A 260 39.06 -0.39 -12.52
CA ASP A 260 40.03 0.38 -11.73
C ASP A 260 39.87 1.90 -11.86
N GLU A 261 39.19 2.35 -12.90
CA GLU A 261 38.88 3.77 -13.16
C GLU A 261 37.49 4.19 -12.65
N ARG A 262 36.64 3.22 -12.22
CA ARG A 262 35.29 3.53 -11.76
C ARG A 262 35.29 4.28 -10.43
N VAL A 263 34.32 5.17 -10.29
CA VAL A 263 33.98 5.81 -9.02
C VAL A 263 33.55 4.73 -8.03
N LYS A 264 34.10 4.72 -6.82
CA LYS A 264 33.87 3.67 -5.83
C LYS A 264 32.81 4.03 -4.80
N GLN A 265 32.81 5.28 -4.38
CA GLN A 265 31.97 5.77 -3.28
C GLN A 265 31.38 7.16 -3.63
N PRO A 266 30.50 7.25 -4.63
CA PRO A 266 29.81 8.51 -4.92
C PRO A 266 28.81 8.85 -3.80
N THR A 267 28.50 10.12 -3.60
CA THR A 267 27.28 10.52 -2.89
C THR A 267 26.06 9.99 -3.64
N ILE A 268 25.06 9.43 -2.94
CA ILE A 268 23.87 8.81 -3.51
C ILE A 268 22.63 9.51 -2.96
N LEU A 269 21.84 10.09 -3.85
CA LEU A 269 20.56 10.72 -3.54
C LEU A 269 19.43 9.85 -4.06
N TYR A 270 18.54 9.41 -3.18
CA TYR A 270 17.30 8.70 -3.51
C TYR A 270 16.14 9.64 -3.30
N VAL A 271 15.47 10.04 -4.38
CA VAL A 271 14.34 10.96 -4.35
C VAL A 271 13.10 10.23 -4.87
N MET A 272 12.24 9.82 -3.96
CA MET A 272 10.92 9.27 -4.28
C MET A 272 9.90 10.40 -4.28
N ASP A 273 9.28 10.63 -5.42
CA ASP A 273 8.32 11.72 -5.60
C ASP A 273 6.88 11.23 -5.59
N GLU A 274 6.07 11.91 -4.81
CA GLU A 274 4.67 11.59 -4.58
C GLU A 274 3.88 11.61 -5.88
N SER A 275 3.34 10.46 -6.27
CA SER A 275 2.46 10.27 -7.42
C SER A 275 3.07 10.67 -8.76
N TYR A 276 4.41 10.69 -8.89
CA TYR A 276 5.08 11.16 -10.09
C TYR A 276 5.08 10.12 -11.21
N TRP A 277 4.46 10.47 -12.31
CA TRP A 277 4.59 9.80 -13.60
C TRP A 277 4.49 10.85 -14.71
N ASP A 278 5.10 10.58 -15.85
CA ASP A 278 5.12 11.52 -16.96
C ASP A 278 3.74 11.69 -17.59
N VAL A 279 3.02 12.70 -17.13
CA VAL A 279 1.64 12.98 -17.57
C VAL A 279 1.55 13.36 -19.05
N SER A 280 2.66 13.77 -19.67
CA SER A 280 2.73 14.04 -21.11
C SER A 280 2.46 12.79 -21.97
N GLU A 281 2.58 11.58 -21.39
CA GLU A 281 2.17 10.35 -22.08
C GLU A 281 0.69 10.38 -22.53
N LEU A 282 -0.15 11.13 -21.83
CA LEU A 282 -1.56 11.32 -22.22
C LEU A 282 -1.74 12.07 -23.54
N GLU A 283 -0.73 12.77 -24.03
CA GLU A 283 -0.78 13.48 -25.31
C GLU A 283 -1.01 12.53 -26.49
N GLN A 284 -0.45 11.33 -26.42
CA GLN A 284 -0.69 10.27 -27.41
C GLN A 284 -2.14 9.73 -27.38
N TYR A 285 -2.90 10.11 -26.35
CA TYR A 285 -4.28 9.67 -26.09
C TYR A 285 -5.29 10.81 -26.16
N GLY A 286 -4.91 11.91 -26.84
CA GLY A 286 -5.82 13.01 -27.17
C GLY A 286 -5.92 14.12 -26.14
N PHE A 287 -5.00 14.19 -25.18
CA PHE A 287 -4.80 15.37 -24.37
C PHE A 287 -3.73 16.28 -25.00
N GLN A 288 -3.77 17.57 -24.68
CA GLN A 288 -2.69 18.52 -24.93
C GLN A 288 -2.58 19.46 -23.74
N PHE A 289 -1.35 19.80 -23.36
CA PHE A 289 -1.07 20.76 -22.30
C PHE A 289 -0.54 22.07 -22.90
N ASP A 290 -0.63 23.18 -22.18
CA ASP A 290 -0.13 24.49 -22.60
C ASP A 290 1.40 24.62 -22.43
N THR A 291 2.06 23.63 -21.82
CA THR A 291 3.52 23.57 -21.61
C THR A 291 3.97 22.12 -21.62
N ASP A 292 5.27 21.88 -21.85
CA ASP A 292 5.92 20.62 -21.53
C ASP A 292 5.98 20.47 -20.00
N VAL A 293 5.19 19.54 -19.46
CA VAL A 293 5.02 19.35 -18.02
C VAL A 293 6.25 18.72 -17.37
N SER A 294 7.02 17.92 -18.13
CA SER A 294 8.17 17.14 -17.68
C SER A 294 9.46 17.52 -18.46
N ALA A 295 9.66 18.80 -18.70
CA ALA A 295 10.73 19.30 -19.58
C ALA A 295 12.15 18.92 -19.09
N ASN A 296 12.41 18.97 -17.77
CA ASN A 296 13.70 18.57 -17.21
C ASN A 296 13.91 17.07 -17.32
N LEU A 297 12.89 16.26 -17.03
CA LEU A 297 12.93 14.80 -17.21
C LEU A 297 13.29 14.45 -18.66
N HIS A 298 12.59 15.04 -19.64
CA HIS A 298 12.83 14.77 -21.06
C HIS A 298 14.25 15.16 -21.52
N ALA A 299 14.77 16.28 -21.00
CA ALA A 299 16.14 16.69 -21.26
C ALA A 299 17.16 15.71 -20.63
N LEU A 300 16.95 15.32 -19.38
CA LEU A 300 17.84 14.41 -18.64
C LEU A 300 17.85 13.00 -19.20
N GLN A 301 16.76 12.52 -19.77
CA GLN A 301 16.69 11.20 -20.43
C GLN A 301 17.65 11.07 -21.62
N GLN A 302 18.09 12.18 -22.19
CA GLN A 302 19.06 12.18 -23.29
C GLN A 302 20.50 11.87 -22.82
N THR A 303 20.78 12.00 -21.52
CA THR A 303 22.11 11.86 -20.93
C THR A 303 22.15 10.97 -19.69
N SER A 304 21.03 10.35 -19.32
CA SER A 304 20.92 9.56 -18.08
C SER A 304 20.29 8.21 -18.36
N ALA A 305 20.42 7.28 -17.41
CA ALA A 305 19.63 6.06 -17.45
C ALA A 305 18.16 6.37 -17.03
N TYR A 306 17.21 5.86 -17.80
CA TYR A 306 15.79 6.13 -17.61
C TYR A 306 14.94 4.87 -17.84
N GLY A 307 13.74 4.86 -17.30
CA GLY A 307 12.82 3.75 -17.44
C GLY A 307 11.55 3.96 -16.62
N ARG A 308 10.96 2.85 -16.19
CA ARG A 308 9.79 2.86 -15.31
C ARG A 308 9.99 1.93 -14.13
N VAL A 309 9.38 2.30 -13.00
CA VAL A 309 9.24 1.43 -11.83
C VAL A 309 7.86 0.76 -11.89
N TYR A 310 7.83 -0.56 -11.84
CA TYR A 310 6.60 -1.29 -11.61
C TYR A 310 6.28 -1.25 -10.11
N SER A 311 5.40 -0.33 -9.73
CA SER A 311 5.04 -0.08 -8.34
C SER A 311 4.12 -1.18 -7.79
N PRO A 312 4.36 -1.68 -6.56
CA PRO A 312 3.44 -2.59 -5.89
C PRO A 312 2.13 -1.89 -5.48
N SER A 313 2.04 -0.59 -5.59
CA SER A 313 0.97 0.24 -5.02
C SER A 313 0.22 1.04 -6.09
N PHE A 314 -1.07 1.34 -5.79
CA PHE A 314 -1.91 2.24 -6.55
C PHE A 314 -2.77 3.07 -5.60
N GLY A 315 -2.82 4.39 -5.79
CA GLY A 315 -3.67 5.30 -5.04
C GLY A 315 -3.29 5.48 -3.56
N GLY A 316 -2.08 5.08 -3.19
CA GLY A 316 -1.55 5.13 -1.83
C GLY A 316 -0.65 3.94 -1.53
N GLY A 317 -0.08 3.88 -0.32
CA GLY A 317 0.86 2.83 0.05
C GLY A 317 2.31 3.17 -0.29
N THR A 318 2.66 4.45 -0.25
CA THR A 318 4.02 4.99 -0.45
C THR A 318 5.09 4.18 0.28
N CYS A 319 4.82 3.76 1.53
CA CYS A 319 5.77 2.97 2.33
C CYS A 319 6.06 1.57 1.76
N ASP A 320 5.18 0.99 0.94
CA ASP A 320 5.40 -0.30 0.29
C ASP A 320 6.48 -0.18 -0.80
N VAL A 321 6.39 0.89 -1.61
CA VAL A 321 7.35 1.21 -2.67
C VAL A 321 8.70 1.61 -2.10
N GLU A 322 8.68 2.44 -1.07
CA GLU A 322 9.85 2.87 -0.32
C GLU A 322 10.60 1.70 0.30
N PHE A 323 9.86 0.77 0.93
CA PHE A 323 10.41 -0.46 1.50
C PHE A 323 11.08 -1.32 0.44
N GLU A 324 10.42 -1.58 -0.70
CA GLU A 324 11.01 -2.34 -1.80
C GLU A 324 12.29 -1.68 -2.33
N ALA A 325 12.25 -0.36 -2.60
CA ALA A 325 13.39 0.36 -3.16
C ALA A 325 14.62 0.38 -2.24
N LEU A 326 14.41 0.49 -0.92
CA LEU A 326 15.49 0.54 0.05
C LEU A 326 16.03 -0.84 0.43
N THR A 327 15.24 -1.89 0.34
CA THR A 327 15.63 -3.21 0.86
C THR A 327 15.92 -4.26 -0.21
N GLY A 328 15.29 -4.14 -1.38
CA GLY A 328 15.25 -5.21 -2.37
C GLY A 328 14.25 -6.33 -2.02
N TYR A 329 13.52 -6.21 -0.91
CA TYR A 329 12.44 -7.15 -0.56
C TYR A 329 11.19 -6.84 -1.37
N SER A 330 10.36 -7.84 -1.62
CA SER A 330 9.05 -7.62 -2.25
C SER A 330 7.92 -7.73 -1.24
N VAL A 331 7.01 -6.76 -1.26
CA VAL A 331 5.75 -6.84 -0.48
C VAL A 331 4.85 -7.97 -0.97
N SER A 332 5.11 -8.53 -2.15
CA SER A 332 4.37 -9.68 -2.68
C SER A 332 4.55 -10.96 -1.86
N TYR A 333 5.62 -11.05 -1.09
CA TYR A 333 5.87 -12.18 -0.18
C TYR A 333 5.33 -11.93 1.23
N LEU A 334 4.74 -10.77 1.48
CA LEU A 334 4.06 -10.45 2.73
C LEU A 334 2.55 -10.62 2.55
N PRO A 335 1.79 -10.87 3.63
CA PRO A 335 0.33 -10.92 3.53
C PRO A 335 -0.23 -9.66 2.86
N SER A 336 -1.20 -9.83 1.97
CA SER A 336 -1.78 -8.72 1.21
C SER A 336 -2.26 -7.60 2.14
N GLY A 337 -1.98 -6.35 1.75
CA GLY A 337 -2.27 -5.18 2.58
C GLY A 337 -1.32 -4.97 3.75
N SER A 338 -0.30 -5.81 3.94
CA SER A 338 0.77 -5.54 4.92
C SER A 338 1.36 -4.16 4.71
N LYS A 339 1.67 -3.49 5.82
CA LYS A 339 2.43 -2.25 5.83
C LYS A 339 3.78 -2.52 6.50
N PRO A 340 4.83 -2.78 5.71
CA PRO A 340 6.11 -3.28 6.22
C PRO A 340 6.67 -2.43 7.38
N TYR A 341 6.65 -1.11 7.25
CA TYR A 341 7.17 -0.21 8.26
C TYR A 341 6.43 -0.29 9.60
N GLN A 342 5.14 -0.57 9.57
CA GLN A 342 4.32 -0.65 10.79
C GLN A 342 4.32 -2.04 11.42
N GLN A 343 4.57 -3.09 10.64
CA GLN A 343 4.36 -4.47 11.07
C GLN A 343 5.65 -5.29 11.13
N HIS A 344 6.61 -5.03 10.25
CA HIS A 344 7.74 -5.93 10.02
C HIS A 344 9.11 -5.28 10.26
N VAL A 345 9.25 -3.96 10.03
CA VAL A 345 10.52 -3.23 10.27
C VAL A 345 10.62 -2.81 11.75
N THR A 346 10.68 -3.79 12.65
CA THR A 346 10.66 -3.58 14.10
C THR A 346 12.03 -3.78 14.78
N LYS A 347 13.03 -4.18 14.01
CA LYS A 347 14.41 -4.41 14.43
C LYS A 347 15.37 -4.07 13.29
N PRO A 348 16.66 -3.84 13.57
CA PRO A 348 17.66 -3.65 12.52
C PRO A 348 17.65 -4.79 11.50
N MET A 349 17.71 -4.45 10.21
CA MET A 349 17.68 -5.40 9.12
C MET A 349 18.50 -4.92 7.91
N PHE A 350 18.77 -5.86 7.01
CA PHE A 350 19.43 -5.53 5.75
C PHE A 350 18.57 -4.59 4.90
N ALA A 351 19.18 -3.48 4.47
CA ALA A 351 18.65 -2.51 3.53
C ALA A 351 19.84 -1.80 2.84
N LEU A 352 19.60 -1.08 1.76
CA LEU A 352 20.66 -0.29 1.11
C LEU A 352 21.35 0.67 2.11
N PRO A 353 20.64 1.46 2.93
CA PRO A 353 21.32 2.35 3.89
C PRO A 353 22.17 1.58 4.90
N SER A 354 21.66 0.49 5.48
CA SER A 354 22.45 -0.30 6.46
C SER A 354 23.68 -0.95 5.81
N TYR A 355 23.58 -1.40 4.55
CA TYR A 355 24.73 -1.88 3.79
C TYR A 355 25.74 -0.76 3.51
N LEU A 356 25.29 0.40 3.04
CA LEU A 356 26.16 1.53 2.73
C LEU A 356 26.90 2.06 3.98
N LYS A 357 26.30 1.96 5.17
CA LYS A 357 27.02 2.24 6.43
C LYS A 357 28.23 1.32 6.61
N THR A 358 28.12 0.05 6.27
CA THR A 358 29.29 -0.87 6.34
C THR A 358 30.37 -0.51 5.32
N GLU A 359 30.00 0.20 4.24
CA GLU A 359 30.93 0.74 3.25
C GLU A 359 31.42 2.18 3.60
N GLY A 360 31.08 2.70 4.79
CA GLY A 360 31.58 3.99 5.31
C GLY A 360 30.73 5.22 4.97
N TYR A 361 29.51 5.05 4.52
CA TYR A 361 28.61 6.17 4.24
C TYR A 361 27.99 6.77 5.51
N GLN A 362 27.76 8.08 5.50
CA GLN A 362 26.78 8.74 6.33
C GLN A 362 25.39 8.55 5.72
N THR A 363 24.35 8.37 6.52
CA THR A 363 23.01 8.08 6.02
C THR A 363 21.97 8.98 6.67
N ALA A 364 21.08 9.56 5.85
CA ALA A 364 19.97 10.36 6.36
C ALA A 364 18.72 10.22 5.50
N ALA A 365 17.58 10.62 6.07
CA ALA A 365 16.32 10.76 5.34
C ALA A 365 15.72 12.16 5.51
N VAL A 366 14.98 12.61 4.49
CA VAL A 366 14.22 13.87 4.48
C VAL A 366 12.80 13.58 4.02
N HIS A 367 11.80 13.89 4.86
CA HIS A 367 10.40 13.71 4.48
C HIS A 367 9.54 14.84 5.02
N CYS A 368 8.84 15.52 4.15
CA CYS A 368 8.06 16.71 4.47
C CYS A 368 6.69 16.41 5.10
N PHE A 369 6.60 15.32 5.83
CA PHE A 369 5.43 14.97 6.63
C PHE A 369 5.84 14.52 8.04
N TRP A 370 4.87 14.15 8.89
CA TRP A 370 5.14 13.78 10.28
C TRP A 370 5.98 12.51 10.38
N ALA A 371 6.97 12.54 11.27
CA ALA A 371 7.91 11.42 11.48
C ALA A 371 7.22 10.09 11.76
N ARG A 372 6.18 10.11 12.58
CA ARG A 372 5.40 8.93 12.96
C ARG A 372 4.52 8.37 11.84
N TYR A 373 4.31 9.13 10.75
CA TYR A 373 3.47 8.67 9.64
C TYR A 373 4.14 7.47 8.95
N TRP A 374 3.39 6.40 8.74
CA TRP A 374 3.92 5.08 8.37
C TRP A 374 4.96 4.52 9.36
N SER A 375 5.04 5.01 10.62
CA SER A 375 6.05 4.62 11.61
C SER A 375 7.50 4.82 11.13
N ARG A 376 7.78 5.84 10.30
CA ARG A 376 9.12 6.11 9.78
C ARG A 376 10.13 6.44 10.86
N ASP A 377 9.70 7.04 11.97
CA ASP A 377 10.50 7.28 13.15
C ASP A 377 11.07 5.99 13.78
N THR A 378 10.43 4.87 13.57
CA THR A 378 10.90 3.54 13.99
C THR A 378 11.57 2.78 12.83
N ALA A 379 11.01 2.85 11.64
CA ALA A 379 11.47 2.07 10.49
C ALA A 379 12.84 2.57 9.97
N TYR A 380 13.04 3.86 9.84
CA TYR A 380 14.27 4.41 9.26
C TYR A 380 15.53 4.04 10.03
N PRO A 381 15.60 4.19 11.38
CA PRO A 381 16.76 3.69 12.13
C PRO A 381 17.01 2.20 11.93
N ASN A 382 15.96 1.38 11.89
CA ASN A 382 16.08 -0.07 11.65
C ASN A 382 16.55 -0.43 10.24
N LEU A 383 16.35 0.46 9.26
CA LEU A 383 16.88 0.32 7.91
C LEU A 383 18.30 0.92 7.75
N GLY A 384 18.84 1.53 8.82
CA GLY A 384 20.19 2.09 8.82
C GLY A 384 20.28 3.56 8.43
N LEU A 385 19.18 4.32 8.51
CA LEU A 385 19.19 5.78 8.34
C LEU A 385 19.42 6.44 9.72
N ASP A 386 20.58 7.07 9.89
CA ASP A 386 21.03 7.61 11.18
C ASP A 386 20.36 8.93 11.55
N ASP A 387 20.01 9.74 10.58
CA ASP A 387 19.29 11.00 10.80
C ASP A 387 18.00 11.04 9.99
N PHE A 388 16.98 11.68 10.56
CA PHE A 388 15.68 11.84 9.89
C PHE A 388 15.16 13.26 10.08
N ILE A 389 15.10 14.02 8.98
CA ILE A 389 14.54 15.35 8.90
C ILE A 389 13.08 15.25 8.46
N SER A 390 12.18 15.22 9.42
CA SER A 390 10.74 15.23 9.20
C SER A 390 10.19 16.65 9.20
N LEU A 391 8.89 16.82 8.87
CA LEU A 391 8.21 18.12 8.87
C LEU A 391 8.39 18.88 10.19
N GLU A 392 8.45 18.18 11.33
CA GLU A 392 8.62 18.78 12.65
C GLU A 392 10.00 19.45 12.82
N LYS A 393 10.99 19.00 12.08
CA LYS A 393 12.35 19.55 12.09
C LYS A 393 12.62 20.55 10.95
N MET A 394 11.74 20.62 9.95
CA MET A 394 11.91 21.53 8.82
C MET A 394 11.62 22.98 9.18
N HIS A 395 12.39 23.90 8.65
CA HIS A 395 12.20 25.32 8.82
C HIS A 395 12.17 26.05 7.47
N GLY A 396 11.41 27.15 7.41
CA GLY A 396 11.38 28.01 6.22
C GLY A 396 10.64 27.44 5.02
N VAL A 397 9.95 26.31 5.18
CA VAL A 397 9.26 25.62 4.07
C VAL A 397 8.03 26.40 3.62
N GLN A 398 7.83 26.51 2.32
CA GLN A 398 6.61 27.00 1.71
C GLN A 398 5.59 25.87 1.56
N LYS A 399 4.32 26.21 1.57
CA LYS A 399 3.23 25.25 1.43
C LYS A 399 2.24 25.71 0.37
N VAL A 400 1.83 24.77 -0.44
CA VAL A 400 0.80 24.96 -1.46
C VAL A 400 -0.34 23.97 -1.23
N ARG A 401 -1.42 24.16 -1.96
CA ARG A 401 -2.60 23.28 -1.95
C ARG A 401 -3.19 23.15 -0.55
N ARG A 402 -4.48 23.31 -0.44
CA ARG A 402 -5.19 22.98 0.79
C ARG A 402 -5.28 21.46 0.93
N HIS A 403 -4.74 20.97 2.01
CA HIS A 403 -4.82 19.55 2.31
C HIS A 403 -5.58 19.33 3.62
N TYR A 404 -6.34 18.26 3.68
CA TYR A 404 -7.22 17.93 4.80
C TYR A 404 -6.49 17.59 6.11
N TRP A 405 -5.20 17.23 6.04
CA TRP A 405 -4.40 16.96 7.23
C TRP A 405 -3.67 18.20 7.74
N THR A 406 -3.44 19.18 6.87
CA THR A 406 -2.56 20.31 7.19
C THR A 406 -3.08 21.58 6.53
N THR A 407 -2.46 22.72 6.86
CA THR A 407 -2.74 24.01 6.21
C THR A 407 -2.25 24.10 4.76
N GLY A 408 -1.60 23.04 4.26
CA GLY A 408 -1.03 22.88 2.92
C GLY A 408 0.08 21.85 2.92
N LEU A 409 0.46 21.38 1.74
CA LEU A 409 1.58 20.47 1.50
C LEU A 409 2.85 21.29 1.24
N VAL A 410 3.99 20.80 1.73
CA VAL A 410 5.31 21.42 1.47
C VAL A 410 5.60 21.35 -0.02
N THR A 411 6.08 22.45 -0.58
CA THR A 411 6.41 22.53 -2.01
C THR A 411 7.64 21.71 -2.33
N ASP A 412 7.69 21.14 -3.54
CA ASP A 412 8.85 20.42 -4.04
C ASP A 412 10.08 21.34 -4.17
N ASP A 413 9.87 22.62 -4.46
CA ASP A 413 10.94 23.63 -4.40
C ASP A 413 11.55 23.75 -2.98
N SER A 414 10.70 23.78 -1.94
CA SER A 414 11.19 23.71 -0.55
C SER A 414 11.84 22.38 -0.20
N MET A 415 11.39 21.28 -0.80
CA MET A 415 12.04 19.98 -0.63
C MET A 415 13.45 19.98 -1.22
N ALA A 416 13.67 20.63 -2.37
CA ALA A 416 15.04 20.83 -2.90
C ALA A 416 15.93 21.56 -1.89
N ASP A 417 15.42 22.62 -1.23
CA ASP A 417 16.18 23.32 -0.17
C ASP A 417 16.53 22.40 0.99
N GLN A 418 15.60 21.57 1.44
CA GLN A 418 15.83 20.65 2.56
C GLN A 418 16.83 19.54 2.19
N ILE A 419 16.76 19.00 0.97
CA ILE A 419 17.69 17.97 0.46
C ILE A 419 19.11 18.54 0.36
N ILE A 420 19.27 19.70 -0.28
CA ILE A 420 20.55 20.38 -0.43
C ILE A 420 21.13 20.76 0.94
N GLY A 421 20.31 21.38 1.80
CA GLY A 421 20.74 21.79 3.14
C GLY A 421 21.16 20.63 4.04
N GLN A 422 20.50 19.48 3.94
CA GLN A 422 20.89 18.28 4.69
C GLN A 422 22.20 17.69 4.14
N TYR A 423 22.36 17.63 2.82
CA TYR A 423 23.62 17.24 2.20
C TYR A 423 24.77 18.13 2.68
N GLU A 424 24.64 19.47 2.59
CA GLU A 424 25.66 20.42 3.06
C GLU A 424 25.96 20.24 4.55
N THR A 425 24.95 20.00 5.37
CA THR A 425 25.10 19.74 6.82
C THR A 425 25.93 18.48 7.08
N MET A 426 25.66 17.39 6.37
CA MET A 426 26.41 16.14 6.48
C MET A 426 27.85 16.29 6.01
N LYS A 427 28.08 16.97 4.89
CA LYS A 427 29.44 17.24 4.37
C LYS A 427 30.26 18.19 5.27
N ALA A 428 29.59 19.12 5.97
CA ALA A 428 30.27 19.96 6.97
C ALA A 428 30.72 19.18 8.21
N GLN A 429 30.12 18.03 8.48
CA GLN A 429 30.46 17.18 9.64
C GLN A 429 31.57 16.16 9.30
N SER A 430 31.61 15.67 8.07
CA SER A 430 32.54 14.63 7.64
C SER A 430 32.70 14.59 6.13
N ASP A 431 33.92 14.22 5.66
CA ASP A 431 34.21 13.99 4.25
C ASP A 431 33.68 12.66 3.70
N ALA A 432 33.08 11.81 4.56
CA ALA A 432 32.52 10.53 4.15
C ALA A 432 31.44 10.71 3.06
N PRO A 433 31.26 9.72 2.17
CA PRO A 433 30.20 9.76 1.18
C PRO A 433 28.83 9.77 1.87
N VAL A 434 27.86 10.40 1.21
CA VAL A 434 26.52 10.60 1.76
C VAL A 434 25.53 9.69 1.02
N PHE A 435 24.65 9.03 1.76
CA PHE A 435 23.39 8.48 1.28
C PHE A 435 22.23 9.29 1.86
N LEU A 436 21.44 9.90 1.00
CA LEU A 436 20.30 10.72 1.40
C LEU A 436 19.04 10.24 0.71
N HIS A 437 18.06 9.78 1.48
CA HIS A 437 16.74 9.38 1.00
C HIS A 437 15.72 10.49 1.23
N ALA A 438 15.04 10.93 0.18
CA ALA A 438 14.01 11.97 0.26
C ALA A 438 12.67 11.46 -0.26
N VAL A 439 11.59 11.84 0.43
CA VAL A 439 10.20 11.54 0.04
C VAL A 439 9.38 12.82 0.04
N THR A 440 8.79 13.16 -1.10
CA THR A 440 7.98 14.38 -1.25
C THR A 440 6.50 14.16 -0.90
N MET A 441 5.70 15.20 -0.95
CA MET A 441 4.26 15.16 -0.65
C MET A 441 3.44 16.16 -1.47
N GLN A 442 4.04 17.05 -2.27
CA GLN A 442 3.29 18.15 -2.88
C GLN A 442 2.15 17.65 -3.75
N ASN A 443 2.38 16.57 -4.51
CA ASN A 443 1.40 16.04 -5.45
C ASN A 443 0.47 14.98 -4.86
N HIS A 444 0.38 14.87 -3.53
CA HIS A 444 -0.56 13.95 -2.87
C HIS A 444 -2.01 14.31 -3.20
N THR A 445 -2.83 13.27 -3.41
CA THR A 445 -4.29 13.44 -3.67
C THR A 445 -4.94 14.24 -2.53
N ASN A 446 -6.09 14.94 -2.69
CA ASN A 446 -6.99 14.92 -3.82
C ASN A 446 -6.74 16.09 -4.78
N TYR A 447 -7.07 15.89 -6.06
CA TYR A 447 -6.84 16.88 -7.10
C TYR A 447 -8.11 17.70 -7.33
N ASN A 448 -7.93 19.04 -7.37
CA ASN A 448 -9.02 19.99 -7.52
C ASN A 448 -8.52 21.28 -8.17
N LYS A 449 -9.21 21.76 -9.19
CA LYS A 449 -8.87 22.99 -9.91
C LYS A 449 -8.62 24.21 -9.01
N ASP A 450 -9.09 24.20 -7.77
CA ASP A 450 -8.96 25.32 -6.83
C ASP A 450 -7.72 25.20 -5.91
N ASN A 451 -6.90 24.16 -6.06
CA ASN A 451 -5.69 23.96 -5.24
C ASN A 451 -4.55 24.91 -5.62
N TYR A 452 -4.46 25.31 -6.89
CA TYR A 452 -3.49 26.29 -7.37
C TYR A 452 -4.20 27.54 -7.91
N PRO A 453 -3.57 28.74 -7.84
CA PRO A 453 -4.03 29.92 -8.54
C PRO A 453 -4.15 29.66 -10.05
N ASP A 454 -5.12 30.30 -10.69
CA ASP A 454 -5.44 30.03 -12.10
C ASP A 454 -4.30 30.40 -13.08
N ASP A 455 -3.50 31.39 -12.71
CA ASP A 455 -2.32 31.86 -13.46
C ASP A 455 -1.05 31.01 -13.23
N GLN A 456 -1.08 30.11 -12.27
CA GLN A 456 0.03 29.18 -11.97
C GLN A 456 -0.26 27.76 -12.44
N ARG A 457 -1.49 27.47 -12.79
CA ARG A 457 -1.93 26.11 -13.13
C ARG A 457 -1.60 25.77 -14.58
N VAL A 458 -1.06 24.57 -14.81
CA VAL A 458 -0.97 23.96 -16.14
C VAL A 458 -2.38 23.82 -16.70
N LYS A 459 -2.57 24.14 -17.98
CA LYS A 459 -3.87 24.07 -18.65
C LYS A 459 -3.91 22.92 -19.63
N VAL A 460 -5.02 22.18 -19.60
CA VAL A 460 -5.36 21.21 -20.63
C VAL A 460 -6.04 21.98 -21.77
N THR A 461 -5.34 22.07 -22.91
CA THR A 461 -5.81 22.81 -24.10
C THR A 461 -6.68 21.94 -25.02
N GLU A 462 -6.43 20.61 -25.03
CA GLU A 462 -7.25 19.60 -25.73
C GLU A 462 -7.48 18.39 -24.82
N ALA A 463 -8.68 17.80 -24.90
CA ALA A 463 -9.04 16.61 -24.13
C ALA A 463 -10.03 15.73 -24.89
N PRO A 464 -10.05 14.40 -24.63
CA PRO A 464 -11.05 13.48 -25.19
C PRO A 464 -12.49 13.93 -24.88
N ALA A 465 -13.38 13.71 -25.84
CA ALA A 465 -14.78 14.11 -25.72
C ALA A 465 -15.50 13.44 -24.53
N GLY A 466 -16.38 14.20 -23.88
CA GLY A 466 -17.25 13.70 -22.81
C GLY A 466 -16.66 13.74 -21.41
N LEU A 467 -15.46 14.26 -21.22
CA LEU A 467 -14.92 14.57 -19.90
C LEU A 467 -15.66 15.76 -19.27
N LYS A 468 -15.89 15.68 -17.97
CA LYS A 468 -16.46 16.79 -17.18
C LYS A 468 -15.40 17.86 -16.94
N ALA A 469 -15.82 19.12 -16.84
CA ALA A 469 -14.91 20.21 -16.51
C ALA A 469 -14.21 20.02 -15.14
N SER A 470 -14.86 19.35 -14.18
CA SER A 470 -14.23 19.00 -12.89
C SER A 470 -13.12 17.94 -13.06
N THR A 471 -13.30 16.97 -13.94
CA THR A 471 -12.29 15.94 -14.25
C THR A 471 -11.08 16.55 -14.96
N VAL A 472 -11.32 17.46 -15.94
CA VAL A 472 -10.25 18.21 -16.60
C VAL A 472 -9.51 19.10 -15.58
N GLY A 473 -10.24 19.78 -14.69
CA GLY A 473 -9.64 20.59 -13.63
C GLY A 473 -8.83 19.80 -12.61
N ALA A 474 -9.19 18.54 -12.35
CA ALA A 474 -8.38 17.62 -11.52
C ALA A 474 -7.07 17.22 -12.23
N LEU A 475 -7.13 16.99 -13.56
CA LEU A 475 -5.92 16.71 -14.35
C LEU A 475 -4.99 17.94 -14.42
N GLU A 476 -5.55 19.15 -14.57
CA GLU A 476 -4.75 20.39 -14.53
C GLU A 476 -4.05 20.59 -13.20
N ASP A 477 -4.73 20.28 -12.08
CA ASP A 477 -4.15 20.31 -10.73
C ASP A 477 -3.00 19.29 -10.61
N PHE A 478 -3.24 18.04 -11.01
CA PHE A 478 -2.25 16.98 -11.03
C PHE A 478 -1.03 17.34 -11.88
N ALA A 479 -1.24 17.77 -13.13
CA ALA A 479 -0.17 18.17 -14.04
C ALA A 479 0.65 19.35 -13.51
N THR A 480 0.02 20.27 -12.75
CA THR A 480 0.72 21.37 -12.09
C THR A 480 1.68 20.86 -11.03
N GLY A 481 1.27 19.87 -10.22
CA GLY A 481 2.15 19.21 -9.25
C GLY A 481 3.31 18.48 -9.94
N ILE A 482 3.06 17.76 -11.03
CA ILE A 482 4.12 17.09 -11.82
C ILE A 482 5.13 18.10 -12.36
N ARG A 483 4.69 19.25 -12.89
CA ARG A 483 5.58 20.32 -13.35
C ARG A 483 6.48 20.86 -12.22
N ASP A 484 5.90 21.04 -11.04
CA ASP A 484 6.66 21.55 -9.90
C ASP A 484 7.69 20.53 -9.40
N ALA A 485 7.35 19.23 -9.41
CA ALA A 485 8.28 18.13 -9.13
C ALA A 485 9.38 18.01 -10.19
N ASP A 486 9.07 18.18 -11.47
CA ASP A 486 10.05 18.23 -12.56
C ASP A 486 11.00 19.42 -12.40
N ALA A 487 10.50 20.58 -11.96
CA ALA A 487 11.32 21.73 -11.64
C ALA A 487 12.27 21.46 -10.45
N MET A 488 11.83 20.73 -9.42
CA MET A 488 12.68 20.24 -8.33
C MET A 488 13.79 19.34 -8.85
N LEU A 489 13.46 18.38 -9.72
CA LEU A 489 14.44 17.49 -10.35
C LEU A 489 15.52 18.29 -11.10
N GLY A 490 15.11 19.26 -11.93
CA GLY A 490 16.03 20.16 -12.63
C GLY A 490 16.92 20.93 -11.64
N ARG A 491 16.36 21.50 -10.60
CA ARG A 491 17.10 22.24 -9.56
C ARG A 491 18.12 21.37 -8.82
N LEU A 492 17.76 20.14 -8.48
CA LEU A 492 18.68 19.20 -7.83
C LEU A 492 19.84 18.83 -8.75
N THR A 493 19.56 18.47 -10.00
CA THR A 493 20.60 18.10 -10.97
C THR A 493 21.51 19.29 -11.30
N ASP A 494 20.98 20.51 -11.41
CA ASP A 494 21.77 21.74 -11.59
C ASP A 494 22.70 21.98 -10.40
N TYR A 495 22.24 21.86 -9.17
CA TYR A 495 23.08 22.04 -7.97
C TYR A 495 24.17 20.97 -7.91
N PHE A 496 23.80 19.69 -8.01
CA PHE A 496 24.74 18.59 -7.87
C PHE A 496 25.69 18.41 -9.06
N SER A 497 25.41 19.03 -10.20
CA SER A 497 26.36 19.11 -11.32
C SER A 497 27.56 20.02 -11.03
N GLN A 498 27.43 20.89 -10.01
CA GLN A 498 28.45 21.88 -9.66
C GLN A 498 29.29 21.48 -8.43
N VAL A 499 28.98 20.39 -7.76
CA VAL A 499 29.75 19.90 -6.62
C VAL A 499 31.03 19.17 -7.10
N ASP A 500 32.13 19.31 -6.37
CA ASP A 500 33.43 18.72 -6.72
C ASP A 500 33.57 17.24 -6.35
N GLU A 501 32.47 16.54 -6.07
CA GLU A 501 32.47 15.10 -5.78
C GLU A 501 31.52 14.34 -6.72
N PRO A 502 31.77 13.04 -6.94
CA PRO A 502 30.84 12.21 -7.70
C PRO A 502 29.50 12.05 -7.01
N VAL A 503 28.42 12.28 -7.73
CA VAL A 503 27.03 12.17 -7.24
C VAL A 503 26.20 11.32 -8.18
N ILE A 504 25.40 10.42 -7.61
CA ILE A 504 24.31 9.70 -8.27
C ILE A 504 22.99 10.24 -7.70
N LEU A 505 22.04 10.53 -8.56
CA LEU A 505 20.65 10.84 -8.18
C LEU A 505 19.72 9.83 -8.83
N VAL A 506 18.95 9.13 -7.99
CA VAL A 506 17.88 8.22 -8.40
C VAL A 506 16.57 8.90 -8.07
N PHE A 507 15.76 9.17 -9.10
CA PHE A 507 14.46 9.82 -8.99
C PHE A 507 13.38 8.89 -9.53
N TRP A 508 12.31 8.66 -8.74
CA TRP A 508 11.20 7.82 -9.18
C TRP A 508 9.88 8.25 -8.52
N GLY A 509 8.77 7.92 -9.18
CA GLY A 509 7.44 8.07 -8.61
C GLY A 509 7.02 6.84 -7.81
N ASP A 510 6.29 7.04 -6.73
CA ASP A 510 5.84 5.93 -5.88
C ASP A 510 4.64 5.17 -6.49
N HIS A 511 3.58 5.82 -6.90
CA HIS A 511 2.40 5.17 -7.47
C HIS A 511 1.56 6.10 -8.34
N TYR A 512 0.66 5.50 -9.12
CA TYR A 512 -0.43 6.22 -9.78
C TYR A 512 -1.58 6.50 -8.82
N ASN A 513 -2.41 7.47 -9.21
CA ASN A 513 -3.67 7.80 -8.55
C ASN A 513 -4.83 7.77 -9.56
N PRO A 514 -6.08 7.60 -9.11
CA PRO A 514 -7.24 7.69 -10.01
C PRO A 514 -7.43 9.08 -10.65
N ILE A 515 -6.81 10.15 -10.14
CA ILE A 515 -6.94 11.58 -10.49
C ILE A 515 -8.38 12.08 -10.26
N ASP A 516 -9.37 11.38 -10.80
CA ASP A 516 -10.79 11.60 -10.54
C ASP A 516 -11.47 10.33 -10.01
N SER A 517 -12.66 10.48 -9.41
CA SER A 517 -13.37 9.39 -8.73
C SER A 517 -13.86 8.24 -9.64
N ASN A 518 -13.75 8.39 -10.97
CA ASN A 518 -14.32 7.44 -11.93
C ASN A 518 -13.31 6.87 -12.92
N TYR A 519 -12.02 7.20 -12.80
CA TYR A 519 -10.98 6.85 -13.77
C TYR A 519 -11.28 7.38 -15.19
N ASP A 520 -12.12 8.41 -15.30
CA ASP A 520 -12.58 8.92 -16.62
C ASP A 520 -11.41 9.41 -17.49
N ILE A 521 -10.33 9.94 -16.88
CA ILE A 521 -9.12 10.36 -17.60
C ILE A 521 -8.51 9.18 -18.34
N TYR A 522 -8.34 8.05 -17.68
CA TYR A 522 -7.71 6.86 -18.25
C TYR A 522 -8.63 6.12 -19.23
N THR A 523 -9.90 5.93 -18.85
CA THR A 523 -10.84 5.12 -19.65
C THR A 523 -11.31 5.82 -20.91
N ARG A 524 -11.59 7.13 -20.85
CA ARG A 524 -12.08 7.88 -22.02
C ARG A 524 -11.00 8.20 -23.04
N SER A 525 -9.77 8.31 -22.59
CA SER A 525 -8.62 8.44 -23.49
C SER A 525 -8.20 7.09 -24.09
N GLY A 526 -8.56 5.97 -23.47
CA GLY A 526 -8.04 4.65 -23.81
C GLY A 526 -6.61 4.41 -23.30
N TYR A 527 -6.12 5.26 -22.36
CA TYR A 527 -4.80 5.09 -21.75
C TYR A 527 -4.73 3.82 -20.91
N ALA A 528 -5.72 3.57 -20.06
CA ALA A 528 -5.80 2.38 -19.22
C ALA A 528 -7.27 1.97 -18.98
N SER A 529 -7.47 0.77 -18.43
CA SER A 529 -8.78 0.33 -17.96
C SER A 529 -9.20 1.10 -16.69
N GLY A 530 -10.47 1.05 -16.34
CA GLY A 530 -10.98 1.65 -15.10
C GLY A 530 -10.72 0.79 -13.86
N SER A 531 -9.63 0.07 -13.81
CA SER A 531 -9.26 -0.84 -12.72
C SER A 531 -7.91 -0.47 -12.13
N SER A 532 -7.82 -0.45 -10.80
CA SER A 532 -6.54 -0.32 -10.08
C SER A 532 -5.57 -1.48 -10.34
N ALA A 533 -6.05 -2.60 -10.90
CA ALA A 533 -5.22 -3.74 -11.28
C ALA A 533 -4.67 -3.65 -12.71
N ASP A 534 -4.90 -2.55 -13.43
CA ASP A 534 -4.35 -2.37 -14.78
C ASP A 534 -2.82 -2.23 -14.68
N PRO A 535 -2.03 -3.10 -15.34
CA PRO A 535 -0.57 -3.07 -15.26
C PRO A 535 0.05 -1.73 -15.68
N ARG A 536 -0.61 -0.95 -16.53
CA ARG A 536 -0.13 0.36 -16.95
C ARG A 536 -0.15 1.37 -15.81
N LEU A 537 -1.15 1.29 -14.92
CA LEU A 537 -1.31 2.17 -13.76
C LEU A 537 -0.36 1.83 -12.59
N HIS A 538 0.60 0.94 -12.83
CA HIS A 538 1.67 0.60 -11.90
C HIS A 538 3.07 0.98 -12.42
N GLN A 539 3.17 1.62 -13.58
CA GLN A 539 4.45 1.91 -14.23
C GLN A 539 4.82 3.40 -14.09
N THR A 540 5.33 3.78 -12.93
CA THR A 540 5.78 5.15 -12.64
C THR A 540 7.11 5.48 -13.30
N THR A 541 7.49 6.74 -13.33
CA THR A 541 8.76 7.20 -13.93
C THR A 541 9.96 6.78 -13.10
N LEU A 542 11.09 6.50 -13.78
CA LEU A 542 12.41 6.26 -13.19
C LEU A 542 13.48 7.02 -13.97
N LEU A 543 14.36 7.72 -13.25
CA LEU A 543 15.58 8.36 -13.77
C LEU A 543 16.75 8.05 -12.85
N MET A 544 17.92 7.69 -13.41
CA MET A 544 19.16 7.53 -12.68
C MET A 544 20.23 8.40 -13.35
N TRP A 545 20.46 9.56 -12.78
CA TRP A 545 21.42 10.58 -13.23
C TRP A 545 22.72 10.52 -12.43
N SER A 546 23.82 10.98 -13.02
CA SER A 546 25.04 11.29 -12.27
C SER A 546 25.77 12.49 -12.87
N ASN A 547 26.56 13.20 -12.06
CA ASN A 547 27.38 14.34 -12.52
C ASN A 547 28.70 13.91 -13.21
N TYR A 548 28.95 12.61 -13.33
CA TYR A 548 30.19 12.06 -13.94
C TYR A 548 29.94 11.09 -15.10
N SER A 549 28.66 10.93 -15.52
CA SER A 549 28.28 10.11 -16.67
C SER A 549 27.14 10.78 -17.44
N ASP A 550 27.30 10.85 -18.77
CA ASP A 550 26.31 11.38 -19.72
C ASP A 550 25.71 10.29 -20.60
N ARG A 551 25.47 9.11 -20.04
CA ARG A 551 25.06 7.92 -20.78
C ARG A 551 23.56 7.71 -20.71
N ALA A 552 22.88 7.93 -21.85
CA ALA A 552 21.49 7.54 -22.03
C ALA A 552 21.38 6.01 -22.10
N VAL A 553 20.61 5.41 -21.18
CA VAL A 553 20.38 3.97 -21.12
C VAL A 553 18.91 3.73 -20.84
N ASP A 554 18.21 3.05 -21.75
CA ASP A 554 16.83 2.62 -21.49
C ASP A 554 16.82 1.35 -20.63
N LEU A 555 16.28 1.45 -19.44
CA LEU A 555 16.16 0.37 -18.46
C LEU A 555 14.91 -0.50 -18.72
N GLY A 556 13.98 0.01 -19.53
CA GLY A 556 12.63 -0.53 -19.61
C GLY A 556 11.88 -0.37 -18.27
N THR A 557 11.01 -1.32 -17.96
CA THR A 557 10.32 -1.37 -16.66
C THR A 557 11.05 -2.35 -15.75
N ILE A 558 11.31 -1.97 -14.50
CA ILE A 558 11.88 -2.80 -13.43
C ILE A 558 10.98 -2.74 -12.20
N ALA A 559 11.05 -3.74 -11.32
CA ALA A 559 10.34 -3.68 -10.04
C ALA A 559 10.96 -2.63 -9.10
N ALA A 560 10.18 -2.16 -8.13
CA ALA A 560 10.70 -1.23 -7.12
C ALA A 560 11.86 -1.86 -6.33
N TYR A 561 11.82 -3.15 -6.03
CA TYR A 561 12.90 -3.88 -5.36
C TYR A 561 14.18 -4.04 -6.21
N ASP A 562 14.13 -3.76 -7.51
CA ASP A 562 15.30 -3.78 -8.39
C ASP A 562 16.02 -2.42 -8.50
N ILE A 563 15.47 -1.34 -7.95
CA ILE A 563 16.06 0.01 -8.05
C ILE A 563 17.50 0.00 -7.53
N SER A 564 17.73 -0.50 -6.31
CA SER A 564 19.06 -0.52 -5.69
C SER A 564 20.06 -1.42 -6.44
N PRO A 565 19.73 -2.69 -6.77
CA PRO A 565 20.64 -3.53 -7.57
C PRO A 565 20.97 -2.94 -8.94
N VAL A 566 19.99 -2.38 -9.64
CA VAL A 566 20.19 -1.78 -10.97
C VAL A 566 21.07 -0.54 -10.90
N MET A 567 20.81 0.35 -9.94
CA MET A 567 21.66 1.53 -9.71
C MET A 567 23.11 1.12 -9.46
N MET A 568 23.35 0.17 -8.57
CA MET A 568 24.69 -0.30 -8.26
C MET A 568 25.38 -0.94 -9.48
N GLU A 569 24.62 -1.70 -10.30
CA GLU A 569 25.17 -2.30 -11.53
C GLU A 569 25.51 -1.23 -12.58
N LEU A 570 24.64 -0.25 -12.81
CA LEU A 570 24.84 0.82 -13.79
C LEU A 570 26.10 1.63 -13.53
N PHE A 571 26.36 1.92 -12.26
CA PHE A 571 27.49 2.75 -11.84
C PHE A 571 28.69 1.95 -11.35
N GLY A 572 28.61 0.61 -11.36
CA GLY A 572 29.71 -0.29 -11.03
C GLY A 572 30.11 -0.29 -9.56
N LEU A 573 29.15 -0.05 -8.67
CA LEU A 573 29.37 -0.06 -7.23
C LEU A 573 29.46 -1.51 -6.72
N ARG A 574 30.13 -1.69 -5.57
CA ARG A 574 30.21 -2.99 -4.92
C ARG A 574 28.81 -3.39 -4.44
N GLN A 575 28.38 -4.61 -4.84
CA GLN A 575 27.07 -5.13 -4.48
C GLN A 575 27.19 -6.30 -3.49
N PRO A 576 26.32 -6.36 -2.45
CA PRO A 576 26.16 -7.57 -1.64
C PRO A 576 25.56 -8.71 -2.49
N ALA A 577 25.80 -9.95 -2.11
CA ALA A 577 25.37 -11.11 -2.89
C ALA A 577 23.83 -11.14 -3.09
N TYR A 578 23.06 -10.65 -2.13
CA TYR A 578 21.61 -10.54 -2.28
C TYR A 578 21.20 -9.63 -3.44
N PHE A 579 21.81 -8.45 -3.58
CA PHE A 579 21.52 -7.55 -4.72
C PHE A 579 22.00 -8.13 -6.05
N GLN A 580 23.13 -8.86 -6.04
CA GLN A 580 23.56 -9.60 -7.23
C GLN A 580 22.53 -10.69 -7.62
N PHE A 581 21.91 -11.37 -6.64
CA PHE A 581 20.82 -12.31 -6.89
C PHE A 581 19.64 -11.61 -7.60
N LEU A 582 19.17 -10.47 -7.11
CA LEU A 582 18.07 -9.70 -7.73
C LEU A 582 18.41 -9.28 -9.17
N GLY A 583 19.59 -8.74 -9.41
CA GLY A 583 20.03 -8.39 -10.76
C GLY A 583 20.06 -9.60 -11.71
N ARG A 584 20.33 -10.82 -11.22
CA ARG A 584 20.24 -12.06 -12.01
C ARG A 584 18.79 -12.49 -12.24
N GLN A 585 17.93 -12.38 -11.24
CA GLN A 585 16.49 -12.64 -11.36
C GLN A 585 15.87 -11.77 -12.46
N LEU A 586 16.16 -10.45 -12.45
CA LEU A 586 15.72 -9.51 -13.48
C LEU A 586 16.16 -9.93 -14.89
N ARG A 587 17.38 -10.47 -15.03
CA ARG A 587 17.90 -10.97 -16.31
C ARG A 587 17.25 -12.29 -16.74
N ALA A 588 17.04 -13.22 -15.81
CA ALA A 588 16.69 -14.59 -16.09
C ALA A 588 15.17 -14.83 -16.15
N ALA A 589 14.40 -14.19 -15.25
CA ALA A 589 13.03 -14.56 -14.97
C ALA A 589 11.98 -13.61 -15.55
N TYR A 590 11.81 -12.43 -14.97
CA TYR A 590 10.76 -11.46 -15.28
C TYR A 590 11.24 -10.04 -14.98
N ARG A 591 10.48 -9.02 -15.45
CA ARG A 591 10.74 -7.61 -15.11
C ARG A 591 10.24 -7.24 -13.72
N ALA A 592 9.10 -7.77 -13.32
CA ALA A 592 8.53 -7.61 -11.98
C ALA A 592 7.61 -8.79 -11.64
N ASN A 593 7.52 -9.09 -10.36
CA ASN A 593 6.50 -9.99 -9.80
C ASN A 593 5.88 -9.29 -8.60
N THR A 594 4.68 -8.78 -8.79
CA THR A 594 4.03 -7.93 -7.79
C THR A 594 2.54 -8.26 -7.68
N ARG A 595 2.10 -8.64 -6.49
CA ARG A 595 0.69 -8.87 -6.12
C ARG A 595 -0.09 -9.74 -7.13
N GLY A 596 0.53 -10.84 -7.59
CA GLY A 596 -0.10 -11.78 -8.50
C GLY A 596 -0.06 -11.35 -9.98
N THR A 597 0.60 -10.24 -10.29
CA THR A 597 0.90 -9.82 -11.66
C THR A 597 2.38 -9.97 -11.92
N ILE A 598 2.72 -10.66 -13.00
CA ILE A 598 4.08 -10.84 -13.48
C ILE A 598 4.23 -9.97 -14.73
N LEU A 599 5.19 -9.06 -14.71
CA LEU A 599 5.58 -8.32 -15.90
C LEU A 599 6.70 -9.09 -16.59
N GLU A 600 6.38 -9.61 -17.76
CA GLU A 600 7.29 -10.41 -18.58
C GLU A 600 8.41 -9.52 -19.19
N LYS A 601 9.45 -10.16 -19.71
CA LYS A 601 10.59 -9.45 -20.32
C LYS A 601 10.21 -8.62 -21.54
N ASP A 602 9.15 -9.00 -22.24
CA ASP A 602 8.62 -8.29 -23.40
C ASP A 602 7.63 -7.18 -23.03
N GLY A 603 7.40 -6.97 -21.73
CA GLY A 603 6.48 -5.95 -21.19
C GLY A 603 5.01 -6.40 -21.14
N THR A 604 4.70 -7.64 -21.51
CA THR A 604 3.35 -8.19 -21.32
C THR A 604 3.12 -8.58 -19.85
N ALA A 605 1.85 -8.58 -19.43
CA ALA A 605 1.48 -9.00 -18.08
C ALA A 605 0.88 -10.41 -18.11
N SER A 606 1.27 -11.26 -17.15
CA SER A 606 0.71 -12.58 -16.91
C SER A 606 0.38 -12.76 -15.43
N ASN A 607 -0.39 -13.83 -15.11
CA ASN A 607 -0.76 -14.16 -13.74
C ASN A 607 -0.25 -15.56 -13.33
N GLU A 608 0.52 -16.21 -14.19
CA GLU A 608 1.04 -17.56 -13.97
C GLU A 608 2.55 -17.59 -14.18
N LEU A 609 3.28 -18.06 -13.18
CA LEU A 609 4.73 -18.26 -13.26
C LEU A 609 5.06 -19.54 -14.05
N THR A 610 6.01 -19.44 -14.96
CA THR A 610 6.67 -20.62 -15.51
C THR A 610 7.47 -21.34 -14.42
N PRO A 611 7.83 -22.63 -14.58
CA PRO A 611 8.64 -23.34 -13.58
C PRO A 611 9.99 -22.66 -13.25
N LEU A 612 10.60 -22.01 -14.23
CA LEU A 612 11.83 -21.24 -14.00
C LEU A 612 11.57 -19.97 -13.17
N GLN A 613 10.51 -19.23 -13.49
CA GLN A 613 10.13 -18.03 -12.76
C GLN A 613 9.69 -18.37 -11.34
N GLN A 614 8.98 -19.49 -11.14
CA GLN A 614 8.60 -19.98 -9.81
C GLN A 614 9.85 -20.26 -8.96
N LYS A 615 10.84 -20.97 -9.52
CA LYS A 615 12.11 -21.20 -8.81
C LYS A 615 12.76 -19.90 -8.34
N TRP A 616 12.85 -18.88 -9.21
CA TRP A 616 13.43 -17.58 -8.84
C TRP A 616 12.61 -16.86 -7.78
N SER A 617 11.29 -16.98 -7.86
CA SER A 617 10.38 -16.40 -6.85
C SER A 617 10.55 -17.07 -5.49
N ASP A 618 10.65 -18.40 -5.46
CA ASP A 618 10.84 -19.17 -4.23
C ASP A 618 12.21 -18.87 -3.59
N GLU A 619 13.27 -18.78 -4.39
CA GLU A 619 14.61 -18.41 -3.91
C GLU A 619 14.66 -16.97 -3.38
N HIS A 620 13.94 -16.04 -4.03
CA HIS A 620 13.80 -14.66 -3.53
C HIS A 620 13.08 -14.63 -2.17
N TRP A 621 11.97 -15.38 -2.06
CA TRP A 621 11.26 -15.49 -0.79
C TRP A 621 12.11 -16.12 0.32
N LEU A 622 12.89 -17.16 0.02
CA LEU A 622 13.79 -17.78 0.99
C LEU A 622 14.83 -16.79 1.52
N LEU A 623 15.47 -16.02 0.63
CA LEU A 623 16.45 -15.00 1.02
C LEU A 623 15.79 -13.87 1.82
N GLN A 624 14.63 -13.37 1.36
CA GLN A 624 13.90 -12.33 2.08
C GLN A 624 13.45 -12.82 3.46
N TYR A 625 12.91 -14.05 3.55
CA TYR A 625 12.51 -14.63 4.82
C TYR A 625 13.70 -14.72 5.78
N ASP A 626 14.86 -15.19 5.31
CA ASP A 626 16.07 -15.28 6.12
C ASP A 626 16.51 -13.93 6.67
N LEU A 627 16.53 -12.91 5.82
CA LEU A 627 16.98 -11.55 6.16
C LEU A 627 15.99 -10.78 7.06
N MET A 628 14.69 -11.05 6.97
CA MET A 628 13.66 -10.34 7.75
C MET A 628 13.27 -11.10 9.03
N PHE A 629 13.00 -12.39 8.92
CA PHE A 629 12.33 -13.19 9.94
C PHE A 629 13.17 -14.38 10.43
N GLY A 630 14.14 -14.78 9.62
CA GLY A 630 14.91 -15.99 9.83
C GLY A 630 16.09 -15.84 10.77
N LYS A 631 17.12 -16.63 10.51
CA LYS A 631 18.35 -16.70 11.31
C LYS A 631 19.45 -15.76 10.82
N GLY A 632 19.26 -15.11 9.66
CA GLY A 632 20.26 -14.24 9.06
C GLY A 632 21.48 -14.99 8.50
N TYR A 633 21.31 -16.20 8.02
CA TYR A 633 22.39 -16.97 7.38
C TYR A 633 23.01 -16.22 6.20
N ALA A 634 22.18 -15.53 5.42
CA ALA A 634 22.65 -14.68 4.33
C ALA A 634 23.52 -13.51 4.82
N LEU A 635 23.20 -12.88 5.97
CA LEU A 635 24.03 -11.83 6.56
C LEU A 635 25.42 -12.37 6.92
N SER A 636 25.48 -13.53 7.60
CA SER A 636 26.74 -14.19 7.96
C SER A 636 27.55 -14.54 6.73
N ARG A 637 26.91 -15.11 5.70
CA ARG A 637 27.57 -15.47 4.44
C ARG A 637 28.15 -14.25 3.70
N MET A 638 27.49 -13.09 3.81
CA MET A 638 27.94 -11.83 3.22
C MET A 638 28.94 -11.05 4.11
N GLY A 639 29.18 -11.48 5.37
CA GLY A 639 29.99 -10.77 6.35
C GLY A 639 29.34 -9.47 6.85
N LEU A 640 28.02 -9.48 6.98
CA LEU A 640 27.20 -8.32 7.34
C LEU A 640 26.41 -8.51 8.65
N GLU A 641 26.90 -9.38 9.56
CA GLU A 641 26.22 -9.70 10.84
C GLU A 641 25.98 -8.48 11.70
N SER A 642 26.88 -7.49 11.63
CA SER A 642 26.77 -6.23 12.37
C SER A 642 25.47 -5.45 12.06
N ILE A 643 24.87 -5.68 10.90
CA ILE A 643 23.58 -5.06 10.56
C ILE A 643 22.46 -5.55 11.50
N ALA A 644 22.46 -6.84 11.86
CA ALA A 644 21.44 -7.41 12.75
C ALA A 644 21.68 -7.09 14.23
N GLU A 645 22.92 -6.76 14.61
CA GLU A 645 23.28 -6.42 15.99
C GLU A 645 22.89 -4.98 16.36
N GLY A 646 22.61 -4.14 15.35
CA GLY A 646 22.40 -2.71 15.52
C GLY A 646 23.73 -1.98 15.78
N ALA A 647 23.85 -0.75 15.37
CA ALA A 647 24.94 0.10 15.84
C ALA A 647 24.60 0.50 17.30
N ASP A 648 25.43 0.07 18.27
CA ASP A 648 25.41 0.59 19.64
C ASP A 648 25.69 2.10 19.68
#